data_f79697d5dbccc851823c11df40780f5c
#
_entry.id   f79697d5dbccc851823c11df40780f5c
#
_cell.length_a   1.000
_cell.length_b   1.000
_cell.length_c   1.000
_cell.angle_alpha   90.00
_cell.angle_beta   90.00
_cell.angle_gamma   90.00
#
_symmetry.space_group_name_H-M   'P 1'
#
loop_
_entity.id
_entity.type
_entity.pdbx_description
1 polymer ?
#
loop_
_entity_poly.entity_id
_entity_poly.type
_entity_poly.pdbx_seq_one_letter_code
_entity_poly.pdbx_strand_id
1 'polypeptide(L)'
;MILKSQQKKLDFDKELFKRSVLYNIKTLYRKTLEEATPQQVFQAVSYAVKDAIVDHWMETQKEYDKQDPKMVYYMSMEFLMGRALGNNLINLRAYNQVAEALDEMGFDINVVEDEEPDAALGNGGLGRLAACFLDSLATLGYGAYGCGIRYRYGMFKQKIKDGYQVEVPDNWLEHGNPFELRRPEYTKEIKFGGHVVVRQDEYGNNVFTQEGYQSVKAVPFDVPIVGYGNGIVNTLRIWDAEPVECFQLDSFDKGDYQKAVEQENLARNIVEVLYPNDNHYAGKELRLKQQYFFISASVQEAVAKFMRNHDDIHKLPDKVTFQLNDTHPTVAIAELMRILIDEYRLSWDEAWDITTRTCAYTNHTIMSEALEKWPIELFSRLLPRIYQIVEEINRRFIGLIEMKYPRETGITDEKIRKMAIVYDGQVKMAHLAIVAGYSVNGVARLHTEILKNQELKDFYEIFPEKFNNKTNGITQRRFLLHANPLLADWVTDKIGEGWITDLAQISKIRSAADNKKDRERFMAIKYQNKVRLAKYIKENNGIDVDPNSIFDVQVKRLHEYKRQLLNILHVMYLYNQIKEHPEMDFYPRTFIFGAKAAAGYRNAKLTIKLINSVADVVNNDASINGKIKVVFIENYRVSNAEIIFAASDVSEQISTASKEASGTGNMKFMLNGAITLGTMDGANVEIVEEVGEENAVIFGLSSDEVINYEQHGGYNPMDIFNSDEEIRKVLMQLVNGFYSPDDPERFRTLYNSLLNTMSTDKADRYFILKDFRSYAEAQKRIEEFYRDEERWARAAILNVACSGKFTSDRTIQEYVDDIWHLDKVVLPNRK
;
A
#
# COMPACT_ATOMS: atom_id res chain seq x y z
N MET A 1 -3.53 27.52 -6.66
CA MET A 1 -2.15 27.63 -7.18
C MET A 1 -2.13 27.16 -8.62
N ILE A 2 -1.65 27.93 -9.57
CA ILE A 2 -1.65 27.57 -11.00
C ILE A 2 -0.42 26.71 -11.28
N LEU A 3 -0.61 25.51 -11.83
CA LEU A 3 0.47 24.62 -12.23
C LEU A 3 1.04 25.06 -13.60
N LYS A 4 2.31 25.42 -13.67
CA LYS A 4 2.96 25.83 -14.92
C LYS A 4 2.95 24.71 -15.97
N SER A 5 3.04 23.45 -15.54
CA SER A 5 2.97 22.26 -16.40
C SER A 5 1.65 22.07 -17.12
N GLN A 6 0.61 22.82 -16.78
CA GLN A 6 -0.72 22.69 -17.40
C GLN A 6 -1.16 23.94 -18.21
N GLN A 7 -0.20 24.75 -18.65
CA GLN A 7 -0.49 25.94 -19.44
C GLN A 7 -0.96 25.65 -20.89
N LYS A 8 -0.73 24.44 -21.42
CA LYS A 8 -1.27 24.04 -22.72
C LYS A 8 -2.74 23.65 -22.59
N LYS A 9 -3.63 24.43 -23.24
CA LYS A 9 -5.07 24.20 -23.24
C LYS A 9 -5.41 22.82 -23.81
N LEU A 10 -6.15 22.00 -23.03
CA LEU A 10 -7.11 21.07 -23.58
C LEU A 10 -8.40 21.84 -23.91
N ASP A 11 -9.26 21.25 -24.77
CA ASP A 11 -10.61 21.74 -25.03
C ASP A 11 -11.52 21.56 -23.79
N PHE A 12 -11.18 22.26 -22.70
CA PHE A 12 -11.98 22.29 -21.49
C PHE A 12 -12.84 23.57 -21.53
N ASP A 13 -14.16 23.38 -21.62
CA ASP A 13 -15.12 24.49 -21.63
C ASP A 13 -15.43 24.95 -20.20
N LYS A 14 -14.75 26.01 -19.78
CA LYS A 14 -14.88 26.62 -18.45
C LYS A 14 -16.31 27.07 -18.14
N GLU A 15 -17.01 27.62 -19.12
CA GLU A 15 -18.38 28.10 -18.94
C GLU A 15 -19.38 26.94 -18.84
N LEU A 16 -19.17 25.88 -19.59
CA LEU A 16 -19.96 24.64 -19.48
C LEU A 16 -19.74 24.02 -18.09
N PHE A 17 -18.50 23.96 -17.62
CA PHE A 17 -18.17 23.46 -16.28
C PHE A 17 -18.88 24.27 -15.19
N LYS A 18 -18.81 25.61 -15.20
CA LYS A 18 -19.51 26.45 -14.21
C LYS A 18 -21.01 26.20 -14.22
N ARG A 19 -21.62 26.10 -15.42
CA ARG A 19 -23.03 25.76 -15.53
C ARG A 19 -23.38 24.41 -14.98
N SER A 20 -22.53 23.39 -15.19
CA SER A 20 -22.70 22.04 -14.63
C SER A 20 -22.64 22.06 -13.10
N VAL A 21 -21.68 22.80 -12.52
CA VAL A 21 -21.58 22.94 -11.05
C VAL A 21 -22.85 23.58 -10.47
N LEU A 22 -23.33 24.69 -11.06
CA LEU A 22 -24.57 25.36 -10.61
C LEU A 22 -25.80 24.46 -10.76
N TYR A 23 -25.86 23.72 -11.88
CA TYR A 23 -26.92 22.75 -12.12
C TYR A 23 -26.92 21.63 -11.06
N ASN A 24 -25.75 21.09 -10.75
CA ASN A 24 -25.59 20.04 -9.72
C ASN A 24 -25.98 20.56 -8.34
N ILE A 25 -25.57 21.77 -7.93
CA ILE A 25 -25.98 22.36 -6.64
C ILE A 25 -27.51 22.49 -6.60
N LYS A 26 -28.12 23.00 -7.66
CA LYS A 26 -29.57 23.15 -7.73
C LYS A 26 -30.33 21.83 -7.66
N THR A 27 -29.89 20.83 -8.41
CA THR A 27 -30.64 19.58 -8.60
C THR A 27 -30.40 18.57 -7.47
N LEU A 28 -29.17 18.50 -6.93
CA LEU A 28 -28.85 17.59 -5.82
C LEU A 28 -29.28 18.14 -4.47
N TYR A 29 -29.19 19.47 -4.27
CA TYR A 29 -29.39 20.07 -2.95
C TYR A 29 -30.53 21.09 -2.88
N ARG A 30 -31.12 21.47 -4.01
CA ARG A 30 -32.16 22.50 -4.09
C ARG A 30 -31.72 23.82 -3.44
N LYS A 31 -30.47 24.25 -3.75
CA LYS A 31 -29.82 25.46 -3.21
C LYS A 31 -29.25 26.33 -4.31
N THR A 32 -28.98 27.59 -3.96
CA THR A 32 -28.10 28.47 -4.74
C THR A 32 -26.64 28.25 -4.35
N LEU A 33 -25.73 28.88 -5.07
CA LEU A 33 -24.30 28.77 -4.78
C LEU A 33 -23.95 29.34 -3.40
N GLU A 34 -24.57 30.45 -3.03
CA GLU A 34 -24.34 31.15 -1.77
C GLU A 34 -24.87 30.39 -0.55
N GLU A 35 -25.87 29.51 -0.77
CA GLU A 35 -26.45 28.68 0.29
C GLU A 35 -25.75 27.33 0.42
N ALA A 36 -24.93 26.94 -0.56
CA ALA A 36 -24.25 25.65 -0.55
C ALA A 36 -23.14 25.59 0.48
N THR A 37 -23.02 24.45 1.19
CA THR A 37 -21.87 24.21 2.06
C THR A 37 -20.64 23.84 1.25
N PRO A 38 -19.40 24.02 1.76
CA PRO A 38 -18.18 23.60 1.09
C PRO A 38 -18.23 22.15 0.60
N GLN A 39 -18.76 21.24 1.41
CA GLN A 39 -18.93 19.82 1.05
C GLN A 39 -19.89 19.62 -0.12
N GLN A 40 -21.00 20.39 -0.18
CA GLN A 40 -21.94 20.34 -1.31
C GLN A 40 -21.32 20.90 -2.59
N VAL A 41 -20.48 21.93 -2.48
CA VAL A 41 -19.70 22.47 -3.60
C VAL A 41 -18.71 21.42 -4.11
N PHE A 42 -17.96 20.75 -3.19
CA PHE A 42 -17.08 19.63 -3.57
C PHE A 42 -17.83 18.55 -4.36
N GLN A 43 -19.00 18.12 -3.89
CA GLN A 43 -19.80 17.11 -4.58
C GLN A 43 -20.23 17.59 -5.97
N ALA A 44 -20.74 18.83 -6.07
CA ALA A 44 -21.19 19.40 -7.35
C ALA A 44 -20.05 19.54 -8.37
N VAL A 45 -18.87 19.98 -7.91
CA VAL A 45 -17.64 20.06 -8.70
C VAL A 45 -17.22 18.67 -9.19
N SER A 46 -17.20 17.70 -8.28
CA SER A 46 -16.81 16.32 -8.60
C SER A 46 -17.72 15.67 -9.62
N TYR A 47 -19.04 15.89 -9.55
CA TYR A 47 -19.98 15.43 -10.57
C TYR A 47 -19.74 16.11 -11.92
N ALA A 48 -19.46 17.42 -11.94
CA ALA A 48 -19.15 18.13 -13.18
C ALA A 48 -17.84 17.61 -13.82
N VAL A 49 -16.83 17.26 -13.02
CA VAL A 49 -15.60 16.64 -13.52
C VAL A 49 -15.86 15.21 -14.00
N LYS A 50 -16.69 14.45 -13.28
CA LYS A 50 -17.05 13.09 -13.68
C LYS A 50 -17.74 13.06 -15.05
N ASP A 51 -18.58 14.04 -15.39
CA ASP A 51 -19.23 14.11 -16.72
C ASP A 51 -18.18 14.07 -17.84
N ALA A 52 -17.11 14.85 -17.73
CA ALA A 52 -16.01 14.83 -18.68
C ALA A 52 -15.23 13.49 -18.69
N ILE A 53 -15.06 12.88 -17.51
CA ILE A 53 -14.38 11.58 -17.40
C ILE A 53 -15.20 10.47 -18.06
N VAL A 54 -16.52 10.46 -17.90
CA VAL A 54 -17.40 9.39 -18.42
C VAL A 54 -17.35 9.34 -19.94
N ASP A 55 -17.29 10.46 -20.63
CA ASP A 55 -17.16 10.49 -22.09
C ASP A 55 -15.87 9.78 -22.55
N HIS A 56 -14.74 10.07 -21.91
CA HIS A 56 -13.48 9.40 -22.18
C HIS A 56 -13.51 7.90 -21.79
N TRP A 57 -14.17 7.58 -20.69
CA TRP A 57 -14.33 6.21 -20.23
C TRP A 57 -15.12 5.36 -21.23
N MET A 58 -16.21 5.90 -21.76
CA MET A 58 -17.01 5.25 -22.81
C MET A 58 -16.21 5.08 -24.11
N GLU A 59 -15.42 6.09 -24.51
CA GLU A 59 -14.55 6.01 -25.68
C GLU A 59 -13.47 4.93 -25.49
N THR A 60 -12.84 4.89 -24.33
CA THR A 60 -11.84 3.86 -23.97
C THR A 60 -12.45 2.45 -24.07
N GLN A 61 -13.64 2.23 -23.50
CA GLN A 61 -14.30 0.92 -23.57
C GLN A 61 -14.62 0.50 -25.01
N LYS A 62 -15.11 1.40 -25.85
CA LYS A 62 -15.36 1.11 -27.27
C LYS A 62 -14.08 0.71 -28.02
N GLU A 63 -12.97 1.37 -27.72
CA GLU A 63 -11.69 1.02 -28.35
C GLU A 63 -11.14 -0.30 -27.83
N TYR A 64 -11.32 -0.63 -26.54
CA TYR A 64 -10.98 -1.95 -26.00
C TYR A 64 -11.81 -3.07 -26.64
N ASP A 65 -13.10 -2.88 -26.83
CA ASP A 65 -13.95 -3.87 -27.51
C ASP A 65 -13.58 -4.04 -28.98
N LYS A 66 -13.10 -2.98 -29.66
CA LYS A 66 -12.70 -3.00 -31.06
C LYS A 66 -11.30 -3.55 -31.31
N GLN A 67 -10.32 -3.15 -30.47
CA GLN A 67 -8.91 -3.54 -30.63
C GLN A 67 -8.63 -4.89 -29.95
N ASP A 68 -9.49 -5.34 -29.05
CA ASP A 68 -9.39 -6.59 -28.31
C ASP A 68 -7.99 -6.82 -27.69
N PRO A 69 -7.44 -5.85 -26.93
CA PRO A 69 -6.14 -6.00 -26.33
C PRO A 69 -6.18 -7.03 -25.18
N LYS A 70 -5.01 -7.62 -24.87
CA LYS A 70 -4.87 -8.40 -23.64
C LYS A 70 -5.05 -7.47 -22.43
N MET A 71 -5.87 -7.91 -21.47
CA MET A 71 -6.22 -7.16 -20.26
C MET A 71 -5.56 -7.75 -19.01
N VAL A 72 -5.01 -6.88 -18.14
CA VAL A 72 -4.58 -7.28 -16.81
C VAL A 72 -5.68 -6.97 -15.78
N TYR A 73 -5.95 -7.94 -14.94
CA TYR A 73 -6.79 -7.82 -13.74
C TYR A 73 -5.88 -7.82 -12.52
N TYR A 74 -5.65 -6.63 -11.97
CA TYR A 74 -4.80 -6.45 -10.80
C TYR A 74 -5.62 -6.69 -9.54
N MET A 75 -5.44 -7.86 -8.93
CA MET A 75 -6.23 -8.33 -7.79
C MET A 75 -5.54 -7.97 -6.49
N SER A 76 -6.15 -7.12 -5.69
CA SER A 76 -5.59 -6.66 -4.43
C SER A 76 -6.65 -6.53 -3.35
N MET A 77 -6.29 -6.94 -2.14
CA MET A 77 -7.12 -6.75 -0.95
C MET A 77 -7.29 -5.27 -0.59
N GLU A 78 -6.37 -4.41 -1.05
CA GLU A 78 -6.37 -2.98 -0.74
C GLU A 78 -5.93 -2.12 -1.93
N PHE A 79 -6.56 -0.95 -2.04
CA PHE A 79 -6.21 0.12 -2.97
C PHE A 79 -6.18 1.45 -2.23
N LEU A 80 -5.00 1.92 -1.85
CA LEU A 80 -4.83 3.17 -1.11
C LEU A 80 -4.82 4.36 -2.08
N MET A 81 -6.01 4.73 -2.58
CA MET A 81 -6.18 5.71 -3.65
C MET A 81 -5.90 7.14 -3.22
N GLY A 82 -6.20 7.51 -1.98
CA GLY A 82 -6.21 8.90 -1.55
C GLY A 82 -7.39 9.67 -2.13
N ARG A 83 -7.29 11.00 -2.17
CA ARG A 83 -8.28 11.89 -2.78
C ARG A 83 -8.23 11.80 -4.30
N ALA A 84 -9.38 11.87 -4.96
CA ALA A 84 -9.53 11.66 -6.39
C ALA A 84 -9.62 12.96 -7.20
N LEU A 85 -10.27 14.01 -6.68
CA LEU A 85 -10.57 15.23 -7.45
C LEU A 85 -9.32 15.86 -8.07
N GLY A 86 -8.34 16.23 -7.25
CA GLY A 86 -7.12 16.88 -7.72
C GLY A 86 -6.31 16.00 -8.68
N ASN A 87 -6.19 14.71 -8.37
CA ASN A 87 -5.49 13.77 -9.25
C ASN A 87 -6.18 13.61 -10.61
N ASN A 88 -7.51 13.53 -10.64
CA ASN A 88 -8.28 13.47 -11.88
C ASN A 88 -8.10 14.75 -12.70
N LEU A 89 -8.16 15.91 -12.06
CA LEU A 89 -7.96 17.21 -12.73
C LEU A 89 -6.55 17.32 -13.33
N ILE A 90 -5.53 16.86 -12.63
CA ILE A 90 -4.15 16.81 -13.12
C ILE A 90 -4.06 15.90 -14.34
N ASN A 91 -4.59 14.68 -14.26
CA ASN A 91 -4.50 13.70 -15.34
C ASN A 91 -5.35 14.09 -16.55
N LEU A 92 -6.47 14.77 -16.34
CA LEU A 92 -7.24 15.43 -17.42
C LEU A 92 -6.54 16.68 -18.00
N ARG A 93 -5.48 17.19 -17.37
CA ARG A 93 -4.81 18.46 -17.68
C ARG A 93 -5.76 19.67 -17.61
N ALA A 94 -6.73 19.61 -16.70
CA ALA A 94 -7.77 20.61 -16.50
C ALA A 94 -7.65 21.40 -15.17
N TYR A 95 -6.63 21.11 -14.36
CA TYR A 95 -6.51 21.64 -13.00
C TYR A 95 -6.58 23.18 -12.96
N ASN A 96 -5.80 23.85 -13.79
CA ASN A 96 -5.74 25.31 -13.78
C ASN A 96 -7.06 25.97 -14.26
N GLN A 97 -7.70 25.40 -15.29
CA GLN A 97 -8.98 25.92 -15.80
C GLN A 97 -10.10 25.77 -14.76
N VAL A 98 -10.09 24.65 -14.01
CA VAL A 98 -11.06 24.42 -12.93
C VAL A 98 -10.77 25.35 -11.75
N ALA A 99 -9.50 25.53 -11.39
CA ALA A 99 -9.11 26.47 -10.33
C ALA A 99 -9.54 27.89 -10.64
N GLU A 100 -9.32 28.36 -11.89
CA GLU A 100 -9.78 29.68 -12.36
C GLU A 100 -11.31 29.78 -12.34
N ALA A 101 -12.02 28.75 -12.80
CA ALA A 101 -13.49 28.73 -12.79
C ALA A 101 -14.04 28.81 -11.37
N LEU A 102 -13.44 28.10 -10.43
CA LEU A 102 -13.85 28.13 -9.01
C LEU A 102 -13.55 29.49 -8.37
N ASP A 103 -12.40 30.10 -8.66
CA ASP A 103 -12.04 31.44 -8.18
C ASP A 103 -13.06 32.50 -8.66
N GLU A 104 -13.46 32.46 -9.96
CA GLU A 104 -14.52 33.28 -10.51
C GLU A 104 -15.90 33.05 -9.85
N MET A 105 -16.12 31.85 -9.29
CA MET A 105 -17.33 31.52 -8.52
C MET A 105 -17.19 31.83 -7.02
N GLY A 106 -16.02 32.32 -6.58
CA GLY A 106 -15.74 32.69 -5.20
C GLY A 106 -15.22 31.56 -4.30
N PHE A 107 -14.65 30.49 -4.88
CA PHE A 107 -14.13 29.34 -4.12
C PHE A 107 -12.63 29.12 -4.43
N ASP A 108 -11.87 28.83 -3.37
CA ASP A 108 -10.50 28.32 -3.52
C ASP A 108 -10.55 26.80 -3.76
N ILE A 109 -9.91 26.33 -4.83
CA ILE A 109 -9.83 24.90 -5.17
C ILE A 109 -9.25 24.06 -4.02
N ASN A 110 -8.29 24.58 -3.26
CA ASN A 110 -7.70 23.86 -2.14
C ASN A 110 -8.73 23.60 -1.03
N VAL A 111 -9.61 24.57 -0.76
CA VAL A 111 -10.71 24.40 0.21
C VAL A 111 -11.70 23.36 -0.29
N VAL A 112 -11.99 23.34 -1.59
CA VAL A 112 -12.88 22.33 -2.21
C VAL A 112 -12.25 20.95 -2.13
N GLU A 113 -10.95 20.80 -2.43
CA GLU A 113 -10.24 19.51 -2.32
C GLU A 113 -10.15 19.01 -0.87
N ASP A 114 -10.05 19.91 0.11
CA ASP A 114 -9.96 19.54 1.52
C ASP A 114 -11.27 18.94 2.09
N GLU A 115 -12.39 19.16 1.43
CA GLU A 115 -13.67 18.52 1.76
C GLU A 115 -13.74 17.04 1.35
N GLU A 116 -12.84 16.58 0.47
CA GLU A 116 -12.80 15.19 0.03
C GLU A 116 -12.13 14.30 1.09
N PRO A 117 -12.83 13.26 1.60
CA PRO A 117 -12.19 12.26 2.45
C PRO A 117 -11.27 11.37 1.61
N ASP A 118 -10.15 10.91 2.20
CA ASP A 118 -9.38 9.83 1.59
C ASP A 118 -10.26 8.57 1.51
N ALA A 119 -10.26 7.90 0.36
CA ALA A 119 -10.96 6.62 0.22
C ALA A 119 -10.31 5.57 1.14
N ALA A 120 -11.09 5.04 2.09
CA ALA A 120 -10.58 4.11 3.11
C ALA A 120 -10.44 2.66 2.59
N LEU A 121 -9.92 2.50 1.37
CA LEU A 121 -9.79 1.22 0.66
C LEU A 121 -8.41 0.57 0.80
N GLY A 122 -7.53 1.14 1.61
CA GLY A 122 -6.16 0.63 1.79
C GLY A 122 -5.54 1.06 3.12
N ASN A 123 -4.40 0.44 3.43
CA ASN A 123 -3.71 0.64 4.71
C ASN A 123 -2.28 1.18 4.54
N GLY A 124 -1.49 0.61 3.63
CA GLY A 124 -0.07 0.90 3.57
C GLY A 124 0.55 0.74 2.19
N GLY A 125 1.82 0.30 2.17
CA GLY A 125 2.64 0.21 0.97
C GLY A 125 2.05 -0.66 -0.14
N LEU A 126 1.47 -1.80 0.20
CA LEU A 126 0.83 -2.72 -0.74
C LEU A 126 -0.35 -2.07 -1.48
N GLY A 127 -1.24 -1.41 -0.73
CA GLY A 127 -2.40 -0.71 -1.30
C GLY A 127 -2.00 0.53 -2.10
N ARG A 128 -0.98 1.28 -1.65
CA ARG A 128 -0.52 2.44 -2.41
C ARG A 128 0.21 2.04 -3.69
N LEU A 129 0.95 0.94 -3.67
CA LEU A 129 1.57 0.38 -4.88
C LEU A 129 0.49 0.02 -5.92
N ALA A 130 -0.57 -0.68 -5.51
CA ALA A 130 -1.71 -0.99 -6.38
C ALA A 130 -2.31 0.27 -7.01
N ALA A 131 -2.50 1.34 -6.23
CA ALA A 131 -3.00 2.62 -6.73
C ALA A 131 -2.03 3.29 -7.73
N CYS A 132 -0.73 3.28 -7.47
CA CYS A 132 0.29 3.79 -8.40
C CYS A 132 0.32 2.99 -9.70
N PHE A 133 0.17 1.67 -9.63
CA PHE A 133 0.15 0.80 -10.79
C PHE A 133 -1.06 1.06 -11.70
N LEU A 134 -2.24 1.31 -11.12
CA LEU A 134 -3.41 1.69 -11.91
C LEU A 134 -3.20 3.02 -12.66
N ASP A 135 -2.64 4.02 -11.99
CA ASP A 135 -2.29 5.32 -12.61
C ASP A 135 -1.31 5.13 -13.78
N SER A 136 -0.26 4.32 -13.58
CA SER A 136 0.73 4.04 -14.60
C SER A 136 0.17 3.23 -15.77
N LEU A 137 -0.65 2.21 -15.53
CA LEU A 137 -1.30 1.42 -16.59
C LEU A 137 -2.15 2.30 -17.51
N ALA A 138 -2.98 3.18 -16.92
CA ALA A 138 -3.80 4.12 -17.68
C ALA A 138 -2.93 5.13 -18.46
N THR A 139 -1.91 5.70 -17.82
CA THR A 139 -1.02 6.70 -18.45
C THR A 139 -0.19 6.11 -19.58
N LEU A 140 0.25 4.84 -19.46
CA LEU A 140 1.01 4.15 -20.49
C LEU A 140 0.13 3.58 -21.62
N GLY A 141 -1.20 3.59 -21.46
CA GLY A 141 -2.15 3.13 -22.47
C GLY A 141 -2.39 1.62 -22.46
N TYR A 142 -2.25 0.96 -21.31
CA TYR A 142 -2.54 -0.47 -21.16
C TYR A 142 -3.91 -0.70 -20.55
N GLY A 143 -4.67 -1.64 -21.12
CA GLY A 143 -5.97 -2.04 -20.62
C GLY A 143 -5.86 -2.79 -19.28
N ALA A 144 -6.54 -2.29 -18.25
CA ALA A 144 -6.47 -2.85 -16.92
C ALA A 144 -7.76 -2.68 -16.12
N TYR A 145 -8.02 -3.66 -15.25
CA TYR A 145 -8.97 -3.57 -14.15
C TYR A 145 -8.23 -3.72 -12.82
N GLY A 146 -8.47 -2.78 -11.88
CA GLY A 146 -8.23 -3.06 -10.47
C GLY A 146 -9.43 -3.84 -9.91
N CYS A 147 -9.18 -4.88 -9.09
CA CYS A 147 -10.23 -5.70 -8.49
C CYS A 147 -10.04 -5.75 -6.98
N GLY A 148 -11.04 -5.28 -6.22
CA GLY A 148 -10.99 -5.23 -4.76
C GLY A 148 -12.35 -5.18 -4.12
N ILE A 149 -12.39 -4.83 -2.83
CA ILE A 149 -13.62 -4.73 -2.04
C ILE A 149 -13.95 -3.24 -1.80
N ARG A 150 -15.26 -2.92 -1.89
CA ARG A 150 -15.80 -1.61 -1.49
C ARG A 150 -16.05 -1.58 0.01
N TYR A 151 -14.98 -1.38 0.79
CA TYR A 151 -15.13 -1.29 2.24
C TYR A 151 -15.95 -0.06 2.63
N ARG A 152 -16.86 -0.25 3.58
CA ARG A 152 -17.69 0.85 4.10
C ARG A 152 -16.92 1.75 5.05
N TYR A 153 -16.10 1.14 5.91
CA TYR A 153 -15.26 1.84 6.89
C TYR A 153 -13.77 1.61 6.62
N GLY A 154 -13.44 0.61 5.81
CA GLY A 154 -12.08 0.30 5.37
C GLY A 154 -11.09 0.13 6.51
N MET A 155 -9.94 0.81 6.40
CA MET A 155 -9.00 0.93 7.51
C MET A 155 -9.50 1.97 8.49
N PHE A 156 -9.44 1.69 9.79
CA PHE A 156 -9.89 2.60 10.83
C PHE A 156 -9.27 3.99 10.74
N LYS A 157 -10.00 4.99 11.19
CA LYS A 157 -9.47 6.32 11.49
C LYS A 157 -8.78 6.28 12.84
N GLN A 158 -7.53 6.72 12.89
CA GLN A 158 -6.77 6.76 14.13
C GLN A 158 -7.07 8.05 14.90
N LYS A 159 -7.39 7.91 16.18
CA LYS A 159 -7.40 8.97 17.17
C LYS A 159 -6.31 8.74 18.21
N ILE A 160 -5.73 9.82 18.71
CA ILE A 160 -4.81 9.76 19.85
C ILE A 160 -5.54 10.31 21.07
N LYS A 161 -5.73 9.44 22.06
CA LYS A 161 -6.32 9.80 23.34
C LYS A 161 -5.38 9.43 24.46
N ASP A 162 -5.00 10.39 25.29
CA ASP A 162 -4.02 10.20 26.37
C ASP A 162 -2.71 9.53 25.88
N GLY A 163 -2.29 9.89 24.67
CA GLY A 163 -1.11 9.33 24.00
C GLY A 163 -1.31 7.93 23.38
N TYR A 164 -2.44 7.29 23.57
CA TYR A 164 -2.74 5.97 22.98
C TYR A 164 -3.47 6.09 21.65
N GLN A 165 -3.17 5.15 20.75
CA GLN A 165 -4.00 4.94 19.56
C GLN A 165 -5.38 4.40 19.97
N VAL A 166 -6.41 5.06 19.47
CA VAL A 166 -7.80 4.60 19.53
C VAL A 166 -8.30 4.47 18.10
N GLU A 167 -8.85 3.31 17.77
CA GLU A 167 -9.42 3.02 16.47
C GLU A 167 -10.90 3.42 16.45
N VAL A 168 -11.29 4.24 15.48
CA VAL A 168 -12.69 4.61 15.23
C VAL A 168 -13.05 4.33 13.77
N PRO A 169 -14.33 4.07 13.46
CA PRO A 169 -14.75 3.86 12.08
C PRO A 169 -14.43 5.08 11.21
N ASP A 170 -13.91 4.84 10.01
CA ASP A 170 -13.71 5.88 9.01
C ASP A 170 -14.91 5.92 8.07
N ASN A 171 -15.89 6.77 8.37
CA ASN A 171 -17.13 6.89 7.60
C ASN A 171 -16.91 7.72 6.31
N TRP A 172 -15.97 7.31 5.47
CA TRP A 172 -15.59 8.04 4.27
C TRP A 172 -16.70 8.11 3.20
N LEU A 173 -17.72 7.24 3.30
CA LEU A 173 -18.89 7.21 2.42
C LEU A 173 -20.12 7.95 3.00
N GLU A 174 -19.98 8.74 4.05
CA GLU A 174 -21.09 9.46 4.69
C GLU A 174 -21.93 10.27 3.70
N HIS A 175 -21.28 10.91 2.75
CA HIS A 175 -21.93 11.70 1.69
C HIS A 175 -21.89 10.99 0.31
N GLY A 176 -21.54 9.70 0.29
CA GLY A 176 -21.31 8.94 -0.95
C GLY A 176 -20.00 9.30 -1.65
N ASN A 177 -19.67 8.55 -2.68
CA ASN A 177 -18.50 8.83 -3.53
C ASN A 177 -18.99 9.33 -4.90
N PRO A 178 -18.77 10.61 -5.28
CA PRO A 178 -19.28 11.16 -6.53
C PRO A 178 -18.67 10.50 -7.78
N PHE A 179 -17.48 9.89 -7.67
CA PHE A 179 -16.77 9.28 -8.80
C PHE A 179 -17.18 7.84 -9.09
N GLU A 180 -17.81 7.12 -8.15
CA GLU A 180 -18.20 5.73 -8.39
C GLU A 180 -19.51 5.60 -9.19
N LEU A 181 -19.65 4.48 -9.92
CA LEU A 181 -20.85 4.07 -10.65
C LEU A 181 -21.24 2.66 -10.22
N ARG A 182 -22.43 2.48 -9.66
CA ARG A 182 -22.99 1.16 -9.34
C ARG A 182 -23.41 0.44 -10.63
N ARG A 183 -22.97 -0.81 -10.80
CA ARG A 183 -23.16 -1.61 -12.02
C ARG A 183 -23.91 -2.93 -11.72
N PRO A 184 -25.18 -2.87 -11.35
CA PRO A 184 -25.95 -4.05 -10.93
C PRO A 184 -26.08 -5.12 -12.02
N GLU A 185 -25.93 -4.74 -13.28
CA GLU A 185 -25.96 -5.65 -14.45
C GLU A 185 -24.80 -6.68 -14.46
N TYR A 186 -23.74 -6.44 -13.67
CA TYR A 186 -22.61 -7.36 -13.52
C TYR A 186 -22.58 -8.07 -12.18
N THR A 187 -23.71 -8.09 -11.45
CA THR A 187 -23.82 -8.79 -10.16
C THR A 187 -23.48 -10.26 -10.30
N LYS A 188 -22.74 -10.80 -9.32
CA LYS A 188 -22.37 -12.23 -9.21
C LYS A 188 -22.87 -12.81 -7.90
N GLU A 189 -23.24 -14.07 -7.91
CA GLU A 189 -23.55 -14.84 -6.71
C GLU A 189 -22.27 -15.52 -6.20
N ILE A 190 -22.01 -15.38 -4.89
CA ILE A 190 -20.85 -15.98 -4.21
C ILE A 190 -21.37 -16.95 -3.14
N LYS A 191 -20.90 -18.21 -3.19
CA LYS A 191 -21.37 -19.32 -2.35
C LYS A 191 -20.36 -19.68 -1.27
N PHE A 192 -20.83 -19.85 -0.06
CA PHE A 192 -20.03 -20.26 1.09
C PHE A 192 -20.63 -21.48 1.78
N GLY A 193 -19.77 -22.39 2.26
CA GLY A 193 -20.19 -23.55 3.05
C GLY A 193 -20.93 -24.61 2.24
N GLY A 194 -21.79 -25.38 2.90
CA GLY A 194 -22.47 -26.51 2.31
C GLY A 194 -21.53 -27.69 2.09
N HIS A 195 -21.86 -28.51 1.11
CA HIS A 195 -21.08 -29.70 0.74
C HIS A 195 -21.12 -29.93 -0.78
N VAL A 196 -20.16 -30.66 -1.29
CA VAL A 196 -20.08 -31.03 -2.71
C VAL A 196 -20.77 -32.34 -2.96
N VAL A 197 -21.70 -32.36 -3.92
CA VAL A 197 -22.34 -33.57 -4.44
C VAL A 197 -21.77 -33.89 -5.81
N VAL A 198 -21.32 -35.11 -6.01
CA VAL A 198 -20.80 -35.59 -7.29
C VAL A 198 -21.85 -36.49 -7.93
N ARG A 199 -22.25 -36.16 -9.15
CA ARG A 199 -23.16 -36.97 -9.97
C ARG A 199 -22.48 -37.30 -11.28
N GLN A 200 -22.93 -38.31 -11.99
CA GLN A 200 -22.48 -38.57 -13.35
C GLN A 200 -23.52 -38.06 -14.34
N ASP A 201 -23.02 -37.41 -15.43
CA ASP A 201 -23.84 -37.05 -16.56
C ASP A 201 -24.16 -38.28 -17.45
N GLU A 202 -24.91 -38.07 -18.53
CA GLU A 202 -25.29 -39.12 -19.47
C GLU A 202 -24.10 -39.76 -20.22
N TYR A 203 -22.93 -39.12 -20.18
CA TYR A 203 -21.67 -39.57 -20.77
C TYR A 203 -20.73 -40.20 -19.75
N GLY A 204 -21.12 -40.28 -18.47
CA GLY A 204 -20.32 -40.83 -17.38
C GLY A 204 -19.28 -39.87 -16.79
N ASN A 205 -19.29 -38.60 -17.15
CA ASN A 205 -18.42 -37.60 -16.56
C ASN A 205 -18.91 -37.12 -15.21
N ASN A 206 -18.01 -36.86 -14.29
CA ASN A 206 -18.36 -36.33 -12.98
C ASN A 206 -18.83 -34.86 -13.09
N VAL A 207 -19.98 -34.57 -12.51
CA VAL A 207 -20.57 -33.26 -12.36
C VAL A 207 -20.57 -32.90 -10.89
N PHE A 208 -19.92 -31.81 -10.56
CA PHE A 208 -19.80 -31.32 -9.20
C PHE A 208 -20.82 -30.20 -8.95
N THR A 209 -21.63 -30.37 -7.90
CA THR A 209 -22.59 -29.34 -7.46
C THR A 209 -22.40 -29.06 -5.98
N GLN A 210 -22.53 -27.81 -5.58
CA GLN A 210 -22.47 -27.38 -4.19
C GLN A 210 -23.91 -27.26 -3.68
N GLU A 211 -24.24 -27.97 -2.59
CA GLU A 211 -25.58 -27.98 -1.98
C GLU A 211 -25.52 -27.53 -0.51
N GLY A 212 -26.60 -26.96 0.00
CA GLY A 212 -26.68 -26.47 1.38
C GLY A 212 -25.81 -25.27 1.70
N TYR A 213 -25.41 -24.51 0.69
CA TYR A 213 -24.59 -23.32 0.82
C TYR A 213 -25.38 -22.09 1.26
N GLN A 214 -24.68 -21.11 1.82
CA GLN A 214 -25.14 -19.72 1.96
C GLN A 214 -24.57 -18.90 0.81
N SER A 215 -25.33 -17.94 0.29
CA SER A 215 -24.83 -17.07 -0.75
C SER A 215 -25.07 -15.60 -0.48
N VAL A 216 -24.23 -14.78 -1.08
CA VAL A 216 -24.34 -13.31 -1.13
C VAL A 216 -24.22 -12.84 -2.57
N LYS A 217 -24.80 -11.69 -2.86
CA LYS A 217 -24.59 -10.99 -4.14
C LYS A 217 -23.39 -10.08 -4.02
N ALA A 218 -22.45 -10.22 -4.93
CA ALA A 218 -21.38 -9.25 -5.15
C ALA A 218 -21.84 -8.25 -6.23
N VAL A 219 -22.03 -7.00 -5.84
CA VAL A 219 -22.48 -5.91 -6.73
C VAL A 219 -21.33 -4.96 -6.99
N PRO A 220 -20.89 -4.78 -8.24
CA PRO A 220 -19.73 -3.96 -8.52
C PRO A 220 -20.04 -2.47 -8.56
N PHE A 221 -19.08 -1.70 -8.08
CA PHE A 221 -18.97 -0.26 -8.23
C PHE A 221 -17.70 0.04 -9.03
N ASP A 222 -17.84 0.77 -10.12
CA ASP A 222 -16.74 1.14 -11.00
C ASP A 222 -16.26 2.55 -10.66
N VAL A 223 -14.96 2.69 -10.44
CA VAL A 223 -14.26 3.95 -10.18
C VAL A 223 -13.32 4.23 -11.36
N PRO A 224 -13.34 5.44 -11.96
CA PRO A 224 -12.50 5.75 -13.11
C PRO A 224 -11.04 5.95 -12.69
N ILE A 225 -10.12 5.43 -13.49
CA ILE A 225 -8.69 5.61 -13.39
C ILE A 225 -8.22 6.36 -14.63
N VAL A 226 -8.00 7.65 -14.48
CA VAL A 226 -7.69 8.56 -15.59
C VAL A 226 -6.20 8.54 -15.90
N GLY A 227 -5.82 8.26 -17.14
CA GLY A 227 -4.47 8.40 -17.63
C GLY A 227 -4.07 9.84 -17.90
N TYR A 228 -2.80 10.18 -17.74
CA TYR A 228 -2.32 11.56 -17.89
C TYR A 228 -2.33 12.00 -19.35
N GLY A 229 -3.24 12.89 -19.70
CA GLY A 229 -3.30 13.62 -20.98
C GLY A 229 -3.54 12.77 -22.24
N ASN A 230 -3.82 11.47 -22.11
CA ASN A 230 -3.99 10.53 -23.22
C ASN A 230 -5.46 10.14 -23.51
N GLY A 231 -6.38 10.52 -22.63
CA GLY A 231 -7.80 10.22 -22.73
C GLY A 231 -8.20 8.80 -22.35
N ILE A 232 -7.25 7.95 -22.01
CA ILE A 232 -7.51 6.59 -21.51
C ILE A 232 -8.11 6.69 -20.11
N VAL A 233 -9.17 5.93 -19.87
CA VAL A 233 -9.78 5.76 -18.55
C VAL A 233 -9.98 4.28 -18.30
N ASN A 234 -9.17 3.72 -17.39
CA ASN A 234 -9.33 2.37 -16.89
C ASN A 234 -10.31 2.31 -15.73
N THR A 235 -10.59 1.12 -15.23
CA THR A 235 -11.60 0.86 -14.20
C THR A 235 -10.97 0.23 -12.98
N LEU A 236 -11.23 0.83 -11.80
CA LEU A 236 -11.13 0.12 -10.53
C LEU A 236 -12.53 -0.41 -10.19
N ARG A 237 -12.70 -1.74 -10.24
CA ARG A 237 -13.95 -2.41 -9.90
C ARG A 237 -13.88 -2.94 -8.49
N ILE A 238 -14.69 -2.36 -7.62
CA ILE A 238 -14.79 -2.75 -6.20
C ILE A 238 -16.18 -3.33 -5.92
N TRP A 239 -16.19 -4.42 -5.16
CA TRP A 239 -17.38 -5.20 -4.93
C TRP A 239 -18.02 -4.87 -3.57
N ASP A 240 -19.31 -4.53 -3.58
CA ASP A 240 -20.16 -4.44 -2.39
C ASP A 240 -20.95 -5.74 -2.22
N ALA A 241 -21.33 -6.08 -0.98
CA ALA A 241 -22.09 -7.28 -0.67
C ALA A 241 -23.54 -6.95 -0.34
N GLU A 242 -24.46 -7.61 -1.03
CA GLU A 242 -25.89 -7.51 -0.80
C GLU A 242 -26.49 -8.91 -0.52
N PRO A 243 -27.55 -9.03 0.28
CA PRO A 243 -28.21 -10.31 0.53
C PRO A 243 -28.91 -10.81 -0.76
N VAL A 244 -29.00 -12.14 -0.90
CA VAL A 244 -29.78 -12.76 -1.97
C VAL A 244 -31.27 -12.59 -1.68
N GLU A 245 -31.67 -12.93 -0.45
CA GLU A 245 -33.02 -12.68 0.07
C GLU A 245 -32.98 -11.38 0.86
N CYS A 246 -33.76 -10.42 0.42
CA CYS A 246 -33.94 -9.16 1.11
C CYS A 246 -34.73 -9.41 2.41
N PHE A 247 -35.01 -8.37 3.09
CA PHE A 247 -35.76 -8.27 4.34
C PHE A 247 -36.85 -9.36 4.53
N GLN A 248 -36.78 -10.11 5.64
CA GLN A 248 -37.74 -11.16 5.99
C GLN A 248 -38.98 -10.55 6.66
N LEU A 249 -39.98 -10.19 5.85
CA LEU A 249 -41.19 -9.51 6.32
C LEU A 249 -41.96 -10.34 7.39
N ASP A 250 -42.04 -11.65 7.21
CA ASP A 250 -42.73 -12.55 8.17
C ASP A 250 -42.06 -12.54 9.56
N SER A 251 -40.77 -12.44 9.63
CA SER A 251 -40.03 -12.33 10.89
C SER A 251 -40.25 -10.95 11.52
N PHE A 252 -40.25 -9.93 10.72
CA PHE A 252 -40.50 -8.56 11.15
C PHE A 252 -41.92 -8.42 11.75
N ASP A 253 -42.95 -8.95 11.05
CA ASP A 253 -44.35 -8.91 11.50
C ASP A 253 -44.57 -9.67 12.80
N LYS A 254 -43.75 -10.67 13.09
CA LYS A 254 -43.75 -11.45 14.37
C LYS A 254 -42.95 -10.76 15.47
N GLY A 255 -42.34 -9.60 15.22
CA GLY A 255 -41.53 -8.85 16.18
C GLY A 255 -40.08 -9.34 16.30
N ASP A 256 -39.64 -10.27 15.48
CA ASP A 256 -38.25 -10.74 15.42
C ASP A 256 -37.42 -9.85 14.43
N TYR A 257 -37.16 -8.63 14.86
CA TYR A 257 -36.50 -7.59 14.04
C TYR A 257 -35.03 -7.96 13.72
N GLN A 258 -34.35 -8.70 14.60
CA GLN A 258 -32.97 -9.12 14.36
C GLN A 258 -32.91 -10.17 13.25
N LYS A 259 -33.81 -11.15 13.31
CA LYS A 259 -33.90 -12.19 12.29
C LYS A 259 -34.32 -11.61 10.93
N ALA A 260 -35.18 -10.59 10.94
CA ALA A 260 -35.65 -9.93 9.72
C ALA A 260 -34.52 -9.33 8.88
N VAL A 261 -33.39 -8.94 9.50
CA VAL A 261 -32.20 -8.32 8.84
C VAL A 261 -30.94 -9.20 8.94
N GLU A 262 -31.04 -10.44 9.36
CA GLU A 262 -29.90 -11.33 9.58
C GLU A 262 -29.07 -11.53 8.30
N GLN A 263 -29.71 -11.79 7.17
CA GLN A 263 -29.04 -11.99 5.88
C GLN A 263 -28.35 -10.72 5.40
N GLU A 264 -28.97 -9.56 5.64
CA GLU A 264 -28.37 -8.27 5.34
C GLU A 264 -27.08 -8.04 6.17
N ASN A 265 -27.13 -8.32 7.47
CA ASN A 265 -25.99 -8.18 8.36
C ASN A 265 -24.85 -9.13 8.00
N LEU A 266 -25.15 -10.39 7.63
CA LEU A 266 -24.14 -11.36 7.19
C LEU A 266 -23.43 -10.90 5.90
N ALA A 267 -24.17 -10.37 4.94
CA ALA A 267 -23.59 -9.81 3.73
C ALA A 267 -22.74 -8.57 4.04
N ARG A 268 -23.26 -7.63 4.83
CA ARG A 268 -22.56 -6.39 5.21
C ARG A 268 -21.24 -6.63 5.90
N ASN A 269 -21.15 -7.59 6.81
CA ASN A 269 -19.92 -7.91 7.54
C ASN A 269 -18.72 -8.16 6.62
N ILE A 270 -18.95 -8.72 5.43
CA ILE A 270 -17.88 -9.02 4.47
C ILE A 270 -17.16 -7.74 3.99
N VAL A 271 -17.89 -6.63 3.87
CA VAL A 271 -17.39 -5.38 3.26
C VAL A 271 -17.26 -4.22 4.23
N GLU A 272 -17.32 -4.45 5.54
CA GLU A 272 -17.26 -3.34 6.50
C GLU A 272 -15.84 -2.87 6.75
N VAL A 273 -14.91 -3.76 7.07
CA VAL A 273 -13.58 -3.42 7.58
C VAL A 273 -12.48 -4.14 6.80
N LEU A 274 -11.45 -3.41 6.42
CA LEU A 274 -10.21 -3.96 5.88
C LEU A 274 -9.38 -4.55 7.02
N TYR A 275 -8.91 -5.79 6.87
CA TYR A 275 -8.13 -6.53 7.87
C TYR A 275 -8.81 -6.61 9.24
N PRO A 276 -9.99 -7.25 9.34
CA PRO A 276 -10.61 -7.50 10.64
C PRO A 276 -9.65 -8.26 11.56
N ASN A 277 -9.79 -8.04 12.87
CA ASN A 277 -8.95 -8.69 13.88
C ASN A 277 -9.10 -10.21 13.78
N ASP A 278 -8.02 -10.92 13.52
CA ASP A 278 -7.95 -12.37 13.31
C ASP A 278 -7.33 -13.16 14.48
N ASN A 279 -7.23 -12.53 15.65
CA ASN A 279 -6.80 -13.20 16.88
C ASN A 279 -7.81 -14.25 17.37
N HIS A 280 -9.01 -14.30 16.78
CA HIS A 280 -10.07 -15.26 17.06
C HIS A 280 -10.60 -15.92 15.78
N TYR A 281 -11.23 -17.06 15.92
CA TYR A 281 -11.69 -17.89 14.80
C TYR A 281 -12.64 -17.16 13.84
N ALA A 282 -13.61 -16.42 14.37
CA ALA A 282 -14.58 -15.66 13.56
C ALA A 282 -13.91 -14.60 12.67
N GLY A 283 -12.85 -13.96 13.17
CA GLY A 283 -12.06 -12.98 12.38
C GLY A 283 -11.27 -13.65 11.27
N LYS A 284 -10.69 -14.82 11.51
CA LYS A 284 -10.02 -15.62 10.46
C LYS A 284 -11.03 -16.05 9.39
N GLU A 285 -12.20 -16.54 9.79
CA GLU A 285 -13.27 -16.91 8.86
C GLU A 285 -13.72 -15.73 8.01
N LEU A 286 -13.91 -14.55 8.62
CA LEU A 286 -14.31 -13.34 7.91
C LEU A 286 -13.24 -12.91 6.88
N ARG A 287 -11.96 -12.97 7.23
CA ARG A 287 -10.88 -12.66 6.27
C ARG A 287 -10.87 -13.61 5.08
N LEU A 288 -11.08 -14.90 5.30
CA LEU A 288 -11.16 -15.87 4.20
C LEU A 288 -12.41 -15.61 3.33
N LYS A 289 -13.55 -15.27 3.96
CA LYS A 289 -14.77 -14.84 3.24
C LYS A 289 -14.51 -13.63 2.36
N GLN A 290 -13.83 -12.61 2.86
CA GLN A 290 -13.48 -11.41 2.10
C GLN A 290 -12.66 -11.75 0.87
N GLN A 291 -11.63 -12.57 1.01
CA GLN A 291 -10.76 -12.98 -0.09
C GLN A 291 -11.55 -13.73 -1.18
N TYR A 292 -12.29 -14.75 -0.81
CA TYR A 292 -13.08 -15.51 -1.79
C TYR A 292 -14.19 -14.67 -2.42
N PHE A 293 -14.83 -13.78 -1.65
CA PHE A 293 -15.89 -12.89 -2.13
C PHE A 293 -15.45 -12.05 -3.33
N PHE A 294 -14.41 -11.24 -3.19
CA PHE A 294 -14.02 -10.36 -4.29
C PHE A 294 -13.30 -11.12 -5.41
N ILE A 295 -12.61 -12.19 -5.09
CA ILE A 295 -11.90 -13.01 -6.09
C ILE A 295 -12.89 -13.78 -6.94
N SER A 296 -13.85 -14.48 -6.35
CA SER A 296 -14.85 -15.19 -7.12
C SER A 296 -15.65 -14.25 -8.03
N ALA A 297 -16.08 -13.11 -7.50
CA ALA A 297 -16.77 -12.09 -8.29
C ALA A 297 -15.92 -11.59 -9.47
N SER A 298 -14.66 -11.29 -9.23
CA SER A 298 -13.74 -10.75 -10.24
C SER A 298 -13.41 -11.78 -11.32
N VAL A 299 -13.12 -13.02 -10.95
CA VAL A 299 -12.81 -14.11 -11.90
C VAL A 299 -14.04 -14.47 -12.73
N GLN A 300 -15.22 -14.61 -12.11
CA GLN A 300 -16.47 -14.86 -12.83
C GLN A 300 -16.74 -13.77 -13.89
N GLU A 301 -16.59 -12.50 -13.52
CA GLU A 301 -16.85 -11.40 -14.47
C GLU A 301 -15.78 -11.29 -15.55
N ALA A 302 -14.51 -11.52 -15.22
CA ALA A 302 -13.44 -11.51 -16.22
C ALA A 302 -13.65 -12.61 -17.27
N VAL A 303 -14.00 -13.82 -16.86
CA VAL A 303 -14.34 -14.93 -17.77
C VAL A 303 -15.60 -14.62 -18.57
N ALA A 304 -16.65 -14.10 -17.94
CA ALA A 304 -17.89 -13.73 -18.63
C ALA A 304 -17.67 -12.61 -19.65
N LYS A 305 -16.84 -11.60 -19.31
CA LYS A 305 -16.47 -10.52 -20.25
C LYS A 305 -15.70 -11.09 -21.46
N PHE A 306 -14.72 -11.96 -21.22
CA PHE A 306 -13.99 -12.63 -22.29
C PHE A 306 -14.92 -13.40 -23.21
N MET A 307 -15.83 -14.22 -22.66
CA MET A 307 -16.75 -15.06 -23.45
C MET A 307 -17.85 -14.26 -24.17
N ARG A 308 -18.06 -12.99 -23.86
CA ARG A 308 -18.94 -12.13 -24.67
C ARG A 308 -18.36 -11.81 -26.07
N ASN A 309 -17.05 -11.81 -26.18
CA ASN A 309 -16.33 -11.44 -27.39
C ASN A 309 -15.61 -12.63 -28.07
N HIS A 310 -15.54 -13.78 -27.38
CA HIS A 310 -14.83 -14.99 -27.85
C HIS A 310 -15.70 -16.23 -27.65
N ASP A 311 -15.53 -17.21 -28.51
CA ASP A 311 -16.28 -18.48 -28.53
C ASP A 311 -15.44 -19.68 -28.01
N ASP A 312 -14.15 -19.47 -27.75
CA ASP A 312 -13.21 -20.51 -27.33
C ASP A 312 -12.50 -20.12 -26.02
N ILE A 313 -12.87 -20.80 -24.93
CA ILE A 313 -12.30 -20.55 -23.60
C ILE A 313 -10.80 -20.86 -23.51
N HIS A 314 -10.24 -21.71 -24.38
CA HIS A 314 -8.82 -22.04 -24.39
C HIS A 314 -7.94 -20.82 -24.75
N LYS A 315 -8.51 -19.79 -25.37
CA LYS A 315 -7.82 -18.53 -25.67
C LYS A 315 -7.80 -17.54 -24.52
N LEU A 316 -8.37 -17.90 -23.37
CA LEU A 316 -8.40 -16.99 -22.19
C LEU A 316 -7.00 -16.48 -21.80
N PRO A 317 -5.92 -17.28 -21.76
CA PRO A 317 -4.59 -16.80 -21.39
C PRO A 317 -3.99 -15.77 -22.36
N ASP A 318 -4.44 -15.78 -23.60
CA ASP A 318 -3.96 -14.84 -24.63
C ASP A 318 -4.56 -13.42 -24.43
N LYS A 319 -5.69 -13.31 -23.71
CA LYS A 319 -6.46 -12.08 -23.55
C LYS A 319 -6.63 -11.63 -22.11
N VAL A 320 -6.36 -12.49 -21.15
CA VAL A 320 -6.56 -12.22 -19.71
C VAL A 320 -5.34 -12.67 -18.93
N THR A 321 -4.88 -11.83 -18.03
CA THR A 321 -3.95 -12.21 -16.97
C THR A 321 -4.41 -11.68 -15.63
N PHE A 322 -4.33 -12.54 -14.60
CA PHE A 322 -4.61 -12.20 -13.21
C PHE A 322 -3.30 -12.00 -12.47
N GLN A 323 -3.04 -10.77 -12.04
CA GLN A 323 -1.90 -10.48 -11.17
C GLN A 323 -2.33 -10.53 -9.71
N LEU A 324 -1.76 -11.48 -8.98
CA LEU A 324 -2.04 -11.68 -7.55
C LEU A 324 -1.11 -10.80 -6.72
N ASN A 325 -1.66 -9.75 -6.12
CA ASN A 325 -0.93 -8.83 -5.26
C ASN A 325 -0.83 -9.40 -3.85
N ASP A 326 0.30 -10.02 -3.51
CA ASP A 326 0.52 -10.88 -2.35
C ASP A 326 -0.32 -12.18 -2.42
N THR A 327 -0.44 -12.88 -1.30
CA THR A 327 -1.17 -14.16 -1.21
C THR A 327 -2.68 -14.00 -1.04
N HIS A 328 -3.15 -12.79 -0.72
CA HIS A 328 -4.57 -12.52 -0.45
C HIS A 328 -5.51 -12.96 -1.58
N PRO A 329 -5.16 -12.78 -2.88
CA PRO A 329 -6.03 -13.22 -3.98
C PRO A 329 -5.73 -14.64 -4.50
N THR A 330 -4.93 -15.45 -3.82
CA THR A 330 -4.46 -16.75 -4.33
C THR A 330 -5.58 -17.74 -4.59
N VAL A 331 -6.72 -17.64 -3.92
CA VAL A 331 -7.91 -18.49 -4.21
C VAL A 331 -8.40 -18.34 -5.65
N ALA A 332 -7.97 -17.32 -6.39
CA ALA A 332 -8.27 -17.14 -7.81
C ALA A 332 -7.85 -18.35 -8.66
N ILE A 333 -6.76 -19.01 -8.30
CA ILE A 333 -6.26 -20.20 -8.97
C ILE A 333 -7.30 -21.33 -8.92
N ALA A 334 -7.76 -21.68 -7.73
CA ALA A 334 -8.75 -22.72 -7.54
C ALA A 334 -10.14 -22.31 -8.04
N GLU A 335 -10.50 -21.03 -7.95
CA GLU A 335 -11.76 -20.52 -8.48
C GLU A 335 -11.79 -20.56 -10.02
N LEU A 336 -10.70 -20.21 -10.68
CA LEU A 336 -10.61 -20.35 -12.14
C LEU A 336 -10.70 -21.82 -12.55
N MET A 337 -10.00 -22.74 -11.86
CA MET A 337 -10.13 -24.17 -12.05
C MET A 337 -11.58 -24.64 -11.89
N ARG A 338 -12.27 -24.18 -10.85
CA ARG A 338 -13.69 -24.52 -10.60
C ARG A 338 -14.56 -24.09 -11.79
N ILE A 339 -14.42 -22.87 -12.24
CA ILE A 339 -15.21 -22.35 -13.37
C ILE A 339 -14.94 -23.18 -14.63
N LEU A 340 -13.67 -23.44 -14.95
CA LEU A 340 -13.31 -24.18 -16.14
C LEU A 340 -13.80 -25.64 -16.10
N ILE A 341 -13.70 -26.31 -14.96
CA ILE A 341 -14.12 -27.71 -14.82
C ILE A 341 -15.64 -27.82 -14.63
N ASP A 342 -16.22 -27.06 -13.70
CA ASP A 342 -17.61 -27.27 -13.27
C ASP A 342 -18.60 -26.58 -14.23
N GLU A 343 -18.25 -25.40 -14.80
CA GLU A 343 -19.14 -24.64 -15.66
C GLU A 343 -18.86 -24.86 -17.15
N TYR A 344 -17.58 -24.86 -17.57
CA TYR A 344 -17.17 -25.07 -18.97
C TYR A 344 -16.90 -26.54 -19.32
N ARG A 345 -16.94 -27.44 -18.32
CA ARG A 345 -16.80 -28.90 -18.52
C ARG A 345 -15.46 -29.32 -19.13
N LEU A 346 -14.40 -28.57 -18.92
CA LEU A 346 -13.06 -28.95 -19.33
C LEU A 346 -12.52 -30.11 -18.47
N SER A 347 -11.62 -30.89 -19.05
CA SER A 347 -10.80 -31.82 -18.29
C SER A 347 -9.90 -31.08 -17.31
N TRP A 348 -9.39 -31.81 -16.31
CA TRP A 348 -8.42 -31.22 -15.36
C TRP A 348 -7.20 -30.66 -16.08
N ASP A 349 -6.64 -31.36 -17.04
CA ASP A 349 -5.39 -30.99 -17.70
C ASP A 349 -5.57 -29.77 -18.60
N GLU A 350 -6.70 -29.63 -19.29
CA GLU A 350 -7.05 -28.41 -20.05
C GLU A 350 -7.25 -27.21 -19.11
N ALA A 351 -8.01 -27.39 -18.02
CA ALA A 351 -8.25 -26.34 -17.03
C ALA A 351 -6.93 -25.90 -16.36
N TRP A 352 -6.06 -26.84 -16.06
CA TRP A 352 -4.75 -26.58 -15.46
C TRP A 352 -3.82 -25.81 -16.41
N ASP A 353 -3.76 -26.18 -17.69
CA ASP A 353 -3.00 -25.46 -18.71
C ASP A 353 -3.45 -24.01 -18.82
N ILE A 354 -4.75 -23.76 -18.90
CA ILE A 354 -5.32 -22.40 -18.95
C ILE A 354 -4.96 -21.63 -17.67
N THR A 355 -5.18 -22.21 -16.50
CA THR A 355 -4.97 -21.54 -15.21
C THR A 355 -3.51 -21.17 -14.99
N THR A 356 -2.59 -22.09 -15.29
CA THR A 356 -1.15 -21.86 -15.11
C THR A 356 -0.52 -20.90 -16.12
N ARG A 357 -1.25 -20.52 -17.17
CA ARG A 357 -0.86 -19.47 -18.12
C ARG A 357 -1.57 -18.14 -17.86
N THR A 358 -2.52 -18.10 -16.91
CA THR A 358 -3.35 -16.91 -16.64
C THR A 358 -2.97 -16.20 -15.35
N CYS A 359 -2.46 -16.90 -14.33
CA CYS A 359 -2.18 -16.34 -12.99
C CYS A 359 -0.69 -16.09 -12.80
N ALA A 360 -0.35 -14.90 -12.31
CA ALA A 360 1.00 -14.50 -11.87
C ALA A 360 0.97 -13.94 -10.46
N TYR A 361 2.04 -14.11 -9.71
CA TYR A 361 2.10 -13.81 -8.27
C TYR A 361 3.26 -12.87 -7.94
N THR A 362 2.98 -11.83 -7.18
CA THR A 362 3.97 -10.95 -6.56
C THR A 362 4.05 -11.22 -5.07
N ASN A 363 5.25 -11.56 -4.57
CA ASN A 363 5.51 -11.68 -3.15
C ASN A 363 5.93 -10.33 -2.56
N HIS A 364 5.32 -9.92 -1.44
CA HIS A 364 5.63 -8.68 -0.72
C HIS A 364 6.24 -8.91 0.66
N THR A 365 6.54 -10.13 1.02
CA THR A 365 6.93 -10.53 2.37
C THR A 365 8.23 -11.34 2.35
N ILE A 366 9.15 -11.03 3.29
CA ILE A 366 10.36 -11.83 3.52
C ILE A 366 10.15 -12.81 4.69
N MET A 367 9.41 -12.39 5.72
CA MET A 367 9.25 -13.18 6.93
C MET A 367 8.36 -14.40 6.67
N SER A 368 8.91 -15.60 6.79
CA SER A 368 8.19 -16.87 6.56
C SER A 368 6.98 -17.05 7.48
N GLU A 369 7.04 -16.54 8.70
CA GLU A 369 5.91 -16.56 9.64
C GLU A 369 4.73 -15.68 9.21
N ALA A 370 4.97 -14.68 8.36
CA ALA A 370 3.92 -13.80 7.81
C ALA A 370 3.28 -14.35 6.53
N LEU A 371 3.79 -15.46 5.98
CA LEU A 371 3.16 -16.16 4.84
C LEU A 371 1.83 -16.75 5.28
N GLU A 372 0.77 -16.45 4.51
CA GLU A 372 -0.61 -16.77 4.85
C GLU A 372 -0.87 -18.29 4.83
N LYS A 373 -1.48 -18.78 5.90
CA LYS A 373 -1.85 -20.18 6.10
C LYS A 373 -3.26 -20.24 6.65
N TRP A 374 -4.05 -21.20 6.18
CA TRP A 374 -5.40 -21.42 6.66
C TRP A 374 -5.53 -22.81 7.26
N PRO A 375 -6.15 -22.96 8.45
CA PRO A 375 -6.50 -24.30 8.96
C PRO A 375 -7.39 -25.04 7.96
N ILE A 376 -7.09 -26.32 7.71
CA ILE A 376 -7.85 -27.15 6.76
C ILE A 376 -9.33 -27.19 7.16
N GLU A 377 -9.63 -27.33 8.44
CA GLU A 377 -11.01 -27.37 8.95
C GLU A 377 -11.79 -26.10 8.56
N LEU A 378 -11.20 -24.91 8.73
CA LEU A 378 -11.82 -23.66 8.34
C LEU A 378 -12.00 -23.57 6.82
N PHE A 379 -10.94 -23.85 6.07
CA PHE A 379 -10.91 -23.69 4.63
C PHE A 379 -11.88 -24.67 3.94
N SER A 380 -11.85 -25.95 4.33
CA SER A 380 -12.70 -26.99 3.73
C SER A 380 -14.19 -26.81 4.09
N ARG A 381 -14.49 -26.33 5.29
CA ARG A 381 -15.87 -26.05 5.72
C ARG A 381 -16.44 -24.84 4.99
N LEU A 382 -15.67 -23.78 4.84
CA LEU A 382 -16.13 -22.55 4.22
C LEU A 382 -16.18 -22.63 2.69
N LEU A 383 -15.20 -23.31 2.10
CA LEU A 383 -14.98 -23.38 0.65
C LEU A 383 -14.78 -24.84 0.20
N PRO A 384 -15.80 -25.70 0.35
CA PRO A 384 -15.62 -27.15 0.18
C PRO A 384 -15.18 -27.54 -1.23
N ARG A 385 -15.71 -26.94 -2.27
CA ARG A 385 -15.31 -27.25 -3.67
C ARG A 385 -13.91 -26.72 -3.97
N ILE A 386 -13.58 -25.54 -3.52
CA ILE A 386 -12.26 -24.93 -3.66
C ILE A 386 -11.21 -25.80 -2.96
N TYR A 387 -11.49 -26.30 -1.76
CA TYR A 387 -10.59 -27.18 -1.03
C TYR A 387 -10.30 -28.49 -1.80
N GLN A 388 -11.31 -29.13 -2.38
CA GLN A 388 -11.11 -30.33 -3.21
C GLN A 388 -10.14 -30.05 -4.37
N ILE A 389 -10.25 -28.91 -5.01
CA ILE A 389 -9.37 -28.52 -6.11
C ILE A 389 -7.94 -28.27 -5.60
N VAL A 390 -7.78 -27.55 -4.48
CA VAL A 390 -6.47 -27.30 -3.85
C VAL A 390 -5.81 -28.62 -3.42
N GLU A 391 -6.58 -29.56 -2.86
CA GLU A 391 -6.09 -30.88 -2.46
C GLU A 391 -5.59 -31.70 -3.66
N GLU A 392 -6.28 -31.66 -4.78
CA GLU A 392 -5.84 -32.32 -6.01
C GLU A 392 -4.60 -31.66 -6.63
N ILE A 393 -4.52 -30.32 -6.60
CA ILE A 393 -3.29 -29.61 -7.00
C ILE A 393 -2.12 -30.04 -6.12
N ASN A 394 -2.32 -30.13 -4.82
CA ASN A 394 -1.31 -30.57 -3.86
C ASN A 394 -0.85 -32.00 -4.15
N ARG A 395 -1.78 -32.91 -4.37
CA ARG A 395 -1.47 -34.32 -4.69
C ARG A 395 -0.60 -34.46 -5.92
N ARG A 396 -0.94 -33.73 -6.99
CA ARG A 396 -0.15 -33.70 -8.25
C ARG A 396 1.22 -33.08 -8.04
N PHE A 397 1.30 -32.01 -7.24
CA PHE A 397 2.58 -31.36 -6.93
C PHE A 397 3.50 -32.24 -6.08
N ILE A 398 2.96 -32.99 -5.12
CA ILE A 398 3.73 -33.99 -4.36
C ILE A 398 4.30 -35.06 -5.32
N GLY A 399 3.52 -35.53 -6.27
CA GLY A 399 4.02 -36.44 -7.32
C GLY A 399 5.18 -35.84 -8.12
N LEU A 400 5.16 -34.57 -8.43
CA LEU A 400 6.29 -33.87 -9.09
C LEU A 400 7.53 -33.84 -8.19
N ILE A 401 7.36 -33.57 -6.89
CA ILE A 401 8.47 -33.60 -5.91
C ILE A 401 9.09 -34.99 -5.84
N GLU A 402 8.26 -36.05 -5.74
CA GLU A 402 8.72 -37.45 -5.69
C GLU A 402 9.49 -37.87 -6.97
N MET A 403 9.05 -37.37 -8.13
CA MET A 403 9.77 -37.59 -9.40
C MET A 403 11.13 -36.90 -9.43
N LYS A 404 11.21 -35.65 -8.93
CA LYS A 404 12.45 -34.87 -8.92
C LYS A 404 13.43 -35.31 -7.83
N TYR A 405 12.92 -35.76 -6.70
CA TYR A 405 13.66 -36.24 -5.55
C TYR A 405 13.18 -37.66 -5.19
N PRO A 406 13.60 -38.70 -5.92
CA PRO A 406 13.20 -40.08 -5.62
C PRO A 406 13.53 -40.49 -4.20
N ARG A 407 12.76 -41.40 -3.62
CA ARG A 407 12.89 -41.79 -2.19
C ARG A 407 14.26 -42.33 -1.84
N GLU A 408 14.98 -42.88 -2.79
CA GLU A 408 16.36 -43.33 -2.62
C GLU A 408 17.34 -42.22 -2.28
N THR A 409 16.99 -40.99 -2.56
CA THR A 409 17.81 -39.81 -2.21
C THR A 409 17.80 -39.53 -0.72
N GLY A 410 16.81 -40.03 0.04
CA GLY A 410 16.62 -39.81 1.47
C GLY A 410 16.12 -38.40 1.86
N ILE A 411 15.89 -37.48 0.89
CA ILE A 411 15.47 -36.09 1.14
C ILE A 411 14.01 -35.80 0.73
N THR A 412 13.32 -36.76 0.13
CA THR A 412 11.97 -36.61 -0.44
C THR A 412 10.96 -36.09 0.61
N ASP A 413 10.91 -36.72 1.78
CA ASP A 413 9.97 -36.34 2.82
C ASP A 413 10.25 -34.94 3.40
N GLU A 414 11.51 -34.55 3.44
CA GLU A 414 11.89 -33.19 3.82
C GLU A 414 11.42 -32.15 2.78
N LYS A 415 11.62 -32.42 1.50
CA LYS A 415 11.16 -31.56 0.40
C LYS A 415 9.63 -31.45 0.37
N ILE A 416 8.91 -32.54 0.58
CA ILE A 416 7.44 -32.52 0.70
C ILE A 416 7.02 -31.65 1.90
N ARG A 417 7.60 -31.86 3.07
CA ARG A 417 7.29 -31.07 4.26
C ARG A 417 7.50 -29.56 4.03
N LYS A 418 8.55 -29.19 3.32
CA LYS A 418 8.89 -27.77 3.06
C LYS A 418 7.99 -27.14 1.99
N MET A 419 7.57 -27.89 0.97
CA MET A 419 6.94 -27.30 -0.22
C MET A 419 5.48 -27.67 -0.41
N ALA A 420 4.95 -28.72 0.23
CA ALA A 420 3.56 -29.09 0.06
C ALA A 420 2.60 -27.91 0.31
N ILE A 421 1.56 -27.83 -0.50
CA ILE A 421 0.51 -26.80 -0.37
C ILE A 421 -0.39 -27.09 0.83
N VAL A 422 -0.78 -28.36 0.98
CA VAL A 422 -1.57 -28.86 2.12
C VAL A 422 -0.68 -29.76 2.95
N TYR A 423 -0.33 -29.32 4.14
CA TYR A 423 0.53 -30.07 5.05
C TYR A 423 0.34 -29.58 6.49
N ASP A 424 0.47 -30.50 7.47
CA ASP A 424 0.39 -30.19 8.91
C ASP A 424 -0.87 -29.42 9.31
N GLY A 425 -2.01 -29.87 8.79
CA GLY A 425 -3.32 -29.29 9.10
C GLY A 425 -3.58 -27.91 8.50
N GLN A 426 -2.75 -27.47 7.56
CA GLN A 426 -2.83 -26.11 6.99
C GLN A 426 -2.77 -26.09 5.46
N VAL A 427 -3.43 -25.10 4.86
CA VAL A 427 -3.34 -24.72 3.46
C VAL A 427 -2.39 -23.54 3.35
N LYS A 428 -1.27 -23.69 2.63
CA LYS A 428 -0.21 -22.69 2.48
C LYS A 428 -0.39 -21.92 1.17
N MET A 429 -0.85 -20.68 1.26
CA MET A 429 -1.28 -19.93 0.08
C MET A 429 -0.13 -19.52 -0.83
N ALA A 430 1.03 -19.12 -0.28
CA ALA A 430 2.20 -18.80 -1.09
C ALA A 430 2.68 -20.02 -1.91
N HIS A 431 2.62 -21.22 -1.34
CA HIS A 431 2.98 -22.45 -2.07
C HIS A 431 2.04 -22.70 -3.24
N LEU A 432 0.74 -22.53 -3.04
CA LEU A 432 -0.25 -22.64 -4.13
C LEU A 432 0.04 -21.60 -5.24
N ALA A 433 0.30 -20.36 -4.87
CA ALA A 433 0.58 -19.28 -5.82
C ALA A 433 1.84 -19.55 -6.67
N ILE A 434 2.91 -20.09 -6.05
CA ILE A 434 4.16 -20.42 -6.75
C ILE A 434 3.97 -21.63 -7.69
N VAL A 435 3.28 -22.65 -7.23
CA VAL A 435 3.06 -23.87 -8.03
C VAL A 435 2.24 -23.58 -9.27
N ALA A 436 1.16 -22.81 -9.14
CA ALA A 436 0.22 -22.54 -10.21
C ALA A 436 0.52 -21.26 -11.01
N GLY A 437 1.28 -20.31 -10.46
CA GLY A 437 1.62 -19.08 -11.17
C GLY A 437 2.66 -19.31 -12.28
N TYR A 438 2.52 -18.59 -13.40
CA TYR A 438 3.54 -18.62 -14.46
C TYR A 438 4.73 -17.69 -14.15
N SER A 439 4.57 -16.75 -13.24
CA SER A 439 5.62 -15.83 -12.79
C SER A 439 5.50 -15.60 -11.29
N VAL A 440 6.65 -15.54 -10.62
CA VAL A 440 6.80 -15.19 -9.21
C VAL A 440 7.83 -14.08 -9.13
N ASN A 441 7.43 -12.88 -8.74
CA ASN A 441 8.39 -11.79 -8.60
C ASN A 441 8.51 -11.27 -7.18
N GLY A 442 9.74 -10.89 -6.82
CA GLY A 442 10.02 -10.03 -5.69
C GLY A 442 9.87 -8.55 -6.11
N VAL A 443 10.00 -7.65 -5.14
CA VAL A 443 9.68 -6.22 -5.29
C VAL A 443 10.87 -5.27 -5.09
N ALA A 444 12.05 -5.82 -4.85
CA ALA A 444 13.35 -5.16 -4.90
C ALA A 444 14.41 -6.22 -5.20
N ARG A 445 15.58 -5.82 -5.69
CA ARG A 445 16.62 -6.78 -6.06
C ARG A 445 17.08 -7.62 -4.87
N LEU A 446 17.40 -7.02 -3.74
CA LEU A 446 17.79 -7.74 -2.52
C LEU A 446 16.69 -8.70 -2.05
N HIS A 447 15.43 -8.26 -2.05
CA HIS A 447 14.29 -9.11 -1.71
C HIS A 447 14.23 -10.36 -2.58
N THR A 448 14.35 -10.19 -3.88
CA THR A 448 14.29 -11.29 -4.84
C THR A 448 15.43 -12.28 -4.62
N GLU A 449 16.65 -11.82 -4.31
CA GLU A 449 17.78 -12.69 -4.01
C GLU A 449 17.59 -13.46 -2.69
N ILE A 450 17.00 -12.83 -1.66
CA ILE A 450 16.63 -13.51 -0.41
C ILE A 450 15.57 -14.60 -0.68
N LEU A 451 14.56 -14.31 -1.50
CA LEU A 451 13.57 -15.32 -1.88
C LEU A 451 14.20 -16.52 -2.59
N LYS A 452 15.06 -16.29 -3.58
CA LYS A 452 15.71 -17.34 -4.37
C LYS A 452 16.69 -18.20 -3.55
N ASN A 453 17.47 -17.57 -2.69
CA ASN A 453 18.60 -18.22 -2.02
C ASN A 453 18.29 -18.74 -0.62
N GLN A 454 17.16 -18.29 -0.02
CA GLN A 454 16.80 -18.61 1.36
C GLN A 454 15.33 -19.01 1.49
N GLU A 455 14.40 -18.06 1.51
CA GLU A 455 13.00 -18.28 1.92
C GLU A 455 12.25 -19.26 0.99
N LEU A 456 12.44 -19.16 -0.33
CA LEU A 456 11.78 -19.97 -1.34
C LEU A 456 12.79 -20.80 -2.17
N LYS A 457 13.95 -21.04 -1.61
CA LYS A 457 15.05 -21.77 -2.28
C LYS A 457 14.59 -23.10 -2.88
N ASP A 458 13.85 -23.89 -2.12
CA ASP A 458 13.39 -25.21 -2.60
C ASP A 458 12.45 -25.09 -3.82
N PHE A 459 11.64 -24.04 -3.88
CA PHE A 459 10.81 -23.76 -5.07
C PHE A 459 11.64 -23.23 -6.23
N TYR A 460 12.64 -22.39 -5.96
CA TYR A 460 13.54 -21.90 -7.00
C TYR A 460 14.35 -23.02 -7.64
N GLU A 461 14.75 -24.05 -6.88
CA GLU A 461 15.39 -25.26 -7.40
C GLU A 461 14.48 -26.03 -8.39
N ILE A 462 13.16 -25.98 -8.19
CA ILE A 462 12.19 -26.68 -9.07
C ILE A 462 11.79 -25.83 -10.27
N PHE A 463 11.55 -24.52 -10.06
CA PHE A 463 10.97 -23.59 -11.02
C PHE A 463 11.83 -22.33 -11.19
N PRO A 464 13.13 -22.43 -11.53
CA PRO A 464 14.01 -21.26 -11.60
C PRO A 464 13.52 -20.21 -12.62
N GLU A 465 12.84 -20.65 -13.67
CA GLU A 465 12.33 -19.82 -14.76
C GLU A 465 11.18 -18.89 -14.34
N LYS A 466 10.47 -19.21 -13.25
CA LYS A 466 9.36 -18.39 -12.75
C LYS A 466 9.84 -17.15 -11.98
N PHE A 467 11.03 -17.22 -11.35
CA PHE A 467 11.47 -16.20 -10.39
C PHE A 467 12.15 -15.02 -11.09
N ASN A 468 11.66 -13.83 -10.84
CA ASN A 468 12.21 -12.59 -11.35
C ASN A 468 12.03 -11.42 -10.38
N ASN A 469 12.70 -10.30 -10.65
CA ASN A 469 12.60 -9.08 -9.87
C ASN A 469 11.85 -7.99 -10.63
N LYS A 470 10.93 -7.31 -9.96
CA LYS A 470 10.32 -6.05 -10.41
C LYS A 470 10.41 -5.06 -9.26
N THR A 471 11.48 -4.24 -9.28
CA THR A 471 11.65 -3.20 -8.25
C THR A 471 10.44 -2.26 -8.27
N ASN A 472 9.84 -2.05 -7.10
CA ASN A 472 8.70 -1.15 -6.94
C ASN A 472 9.00 0.26 -7.44
N GLY A 473 7.95 1.01 -7.66
CA GLY A 473 7.98 2.42 -8.02
C GLY A 473 6.77 3.17 -7.52
N ILE A 474 6.80 4.47 -7.68
CA ILE A 474 5.75 5.41 -7.30
C ILE A 474 5.35 6.29 -8.48
N THR A 475 4.13 6.81 -8.50
CA THR A 475 3.74 7.77 -9.53
C THR A 475 4.21 9.17 -9.18
N GLN A 476 4.99 9.77 -10.06
CA GLN A 476 5.45 11.15 -9.95
C GLN A 476 4.32 12.16 -10.12
N ARG A 477 3.22 11.79 -10.74
CA ARG A 477 2.04 12.65 -10.92
C ARG A 477 1.41 12.97 -9.57
N ARG A 478 1.22 12.00 -8.68
CA ARG A 478 0.75 12.26 -7.32
C ARG A 478 1.85 12.79 -6.41
N PHE A 479 3.04 12.16 -6.37
CA PHE A 479 4.03 12.42 -5.31
C PHE A 479 5.03 13.53 -5.62
N LEU A 480 5.02 14.09 -6.84
CA LEU A 480 5.75 15.33 -7.16
C LEU A 480 4.80 16.38 -7.72
N LEU A 481 4.11 16.10 -8.83
CA LEU A 481 3.31 17.12 -9.52
C LEU A 481 2.18 17.66 -8.64
N HIS A 482 1.42 16.77 -7.97
CA HIS A 482 0.33 17.16 -7.07
C HIS A 482 0.82 17.53 -5.67
N ALA A 483 1.68 16.71 -5.07
CA ALA A 483 2.11 16.89 -3.67
C ALA A 483 3.02 18.10 -3.45
N ASN A 484 3.88 18.42 -4.43
CA ASN A 484 4.91 19.44 -4.31
C ASN A 484 4.97 20.34 -5.56
N PRO A 485 3.92 21.13 -5.79
CA PRO A 485 3.82 21.97 -7.00
C PRO A 485 4.95 22.98 -7.14
N LEU A 486 5.51 23.47 -6.02
CA LEU A 486 6.66 24.39 -6.07
C LEU A 486 7.91 23.72 -6.66
N LEU A 487 8.19 22.49 -6.26
CA LEU A 487 9.30 21.71 -6.81
C LEU A 487 9.00 21.27 -8.24
N ALA A 488 7.77 20.84 -8.52
CA ALA A 488 7.35 20.47 -9.87
C ALA A 488 7.50 21.62 -10.87
N ASP A 489 7.13 22.85 -10.49
CA ASP A 489 7.31 24.05 -11.28
C ASP A 489 8.79 24.35 -11.53
N TRP A 490 9.63 24.23 -10.49
CA TRP A 490 11.07 24.43 -10.63
C TRP A 490 11.71 23.39 -11.57
N VAL A 491 11.33 22.13 -11.47
CA VAL A 491 11.78 21.07 -12.39
C VAL A 491 11.34 21.40 -13.82
N THR A 492 10.06 21.75 -13.99
CA THR A 492 9.50 22.09 -15.30
C THR A 492 10.18 23.31 -15.93
N ASP A 493 10.50 24.34 -15.14
CA ASP A 493 11.26 25.51 -15.62
C ASP A 493 12.67 25.13 -16.13
N LYS A 494 13.27 24.07 -15.57
CA LYS A 494 14.62 23.60 -15.93
C LYS A 494 14.64 22.69 -17.15
N ILE A 495 13.70 21.77 -17.24
CA ILE A 495 13.78 20.64 -18.20
C ILE A 495 12.53 20.46 -19.06
N GLY A 496 11.49 21.29 -18.91
CA GLY A 496 10.19 21.14 -19.58
C GLY A 496 9.30 20.10 -18.90
N GLU A 497 8.13 19.84 -19.50
CA GLU A 497 7.09 18.96 -18.94
C GLU A 497 7.34 17.45 -19.13
N GLY A 498 8.35 17.06 -19.91
CA GLY A 498 8.57 15.67 -20.34
C GLY A 498 8.72 14.65 -19.19
N TRP A 499 9.22 15.10 -18.03
CA TRP A 499 9.40 14.27 -16.84
C TRP A 499 8.07 13.72 -16.27
N ILE A 500 6.95 14.35 -16.55
CA ILE A 500 5.64 13.94 -16.01
C ILE A 500 5.23 12.56 -16.54
N THR A 501 5.60 12.24 -17.76
CA THR A 501 5.32 10.93 -18.41
C THR A 501 6.56 10.09 -18.67
N ASP A 502 7.74 10.65 -18.42
CA ASP A 502 9.04 9.98 -18.54
C ASP A 502 9.98 10.51 -17.45
N LEU A 503 9.91 9.92 -16.27
CA LEU A 503 10.68 10.38 -15.11
C LEU A 503 12.20 10.21 -15.30
N ALA A 504 12.68 9.40 -16.25
CA ALA A 504 14.12 9.31 -16.55
C ALA A 504 14.71 10.68 -16.94
N GLN A 505 13.88 11.56 -17.51
CA GLN A 505 14.30 12.93 -17.87
C GLN A 505 14.67 13.81 -16.67
N ILE A 506 14.22 13.46 -15.44
CA ILE A 506 14.54 14.23 -14.24
C ILE A 506 16.05 14.29 -13.97
N SER A 507 16.81 13.33 -14.48
CA SER A 507 18.27 13.31 -14.41
C SER A 507 18.94 14.55 -15.03
N LYS A 508 18.25 15.28 -15.93
CA LYS A 508 18.75 16.52 -16.55
C LYS A 508 18.94 17.66 -15.55
N ILE A 509 18.28 17.61 -14.35
CA ILE A 509 18.49 18.62 -13.32
C ILE A 509 19.80 18.45 -12.54
N ARG A 510 20.61 17.39 -12.80
CA ARG A 510 21.89 17.17 -12.11
C ARG A 510 22.80 18.39 -12.11
N SER A 511 22.87 19.12 -13.23
CA SER A 511 23.69 20.32 -13.35
C SER A 511 23.29 21.45 -12.40
N ALA A 512 22.02 21.47 -11.96
CA ALA A 512 21.56 22.45 -10.98
C ALA A 512 22.19 22.25 -9.59
N ALA A 513 22.62 21.01 -9.27
CA ALA A 513 23.31 20.71 -8.02
C ALA A 513 24.64 21.47 -7.86
N ASP A 514 25.31 21.80 -8.96
CA ASP A 514 26.58 22.52 -8.95
C ASP A 514 26.40 24.04 -9.11
N ASN A 515 25.14 24.49 -9.32
CA ASN A 515 24.83 25.92 -9.48
C ASN A 515 24.32 26.52 -8.16
N LYS A 516 25.01 27.51 -7.62
CA LYS A 516 24.66 28.15 -6.34
C LYS A 516 23.25 28.74 -6.31
N LYS A 517 22.82 29.45 -7.36
CA LYS A 517 21.45 30.03 -7.41
C LYS A 517 20.38 28.98 -7.43
N ASP A 518 20.65 27.86 -8.08
CA ASP A 518 19.71 26.75 -8.13
C ASP A 518 19.60 26.04 -6.77
N ARG A 519 20.72 25.85 -6.07
CA ARG A 519 20.73 25.32 -4.71
C ARG A 519 19.93 26.21 -3.75
N GLU A 520 20.20 27.54 -3.78
CA GLU A 520 19.48 28.53 -2.98
C GLU A 520 17.96 28.49 -3.27
N ARG A 521 17.58 28.43 -4.55
CA ARG A 521 16.17 28.36 -4.95
C ARG A 521 15.50 27.05 -4.51
N PHE A 522 16.19 25.94 -4.66
CA PHE A 522 15.71 24.63 -4.20
C PHE A 522 15.47 24.60 -2.69
N MET A 523 16.42 25.10 -1.90
CA MET A 523 16.29 25.17 -0.45
C MET A 523 15.19 26.15 0.00
N ALA A 524 14.97 27.25 -0.73
CA ALA A 524 13.85 28.14 -0.50
C ALA A 524 12.49 27.46 -0.73
N ILE A 525 12.37 26.60 -1.74
CA ILE A 525 11.18 25.75 -1.96
C ILE A 525 11.00 24.78 -0.80
N LYS A 526 12.05 24.09 -0.38
CA LYS A 526 12.00 23.19 0.78
C LYS A 526 11.52 23.92 2.03
N TYR A 527 12.07 25.10 2.30
CA TYR A 527 11.68 25.93 3.43
C TYR A 527 10.18 26.30 3.39
N GLN A 528 9.64 26.69 2.24
CA GLN A 528 8.21 26.98 2.10
C GLN A 528 7.34 25.75 2.42
N ASN A 529 7.75 24.56 1.97
CA ASN A 529 7.06 23.31 2.32
C ASN A 529 7.15 23.00 3.82
N LYS A 530 8.30 23.28 4.46
CA LYS A 530 8.47 23.13 5.92
C LYS A 530 7.58 24.09 6.69
N VAL A 531 7.41 25.34 6.25
CA VAL A 531 6.47 26.31 6.82
C VAL A 531 5.03 25.79 6.71
N ARG A 532 4.65 25.23 5.55
CA ARG A 532 3.32 24.62 5.36
C ARG A 532 3.08 23.46 6.32
N LEU A 533 4.05 22.56 6.49
CA LEU A 533 3.94 21.45 7.44
C LEU A 533 3.93 21.93 8.89
N ALA A 534 4.76 22.93 9.25
CA ALA A 534 4.76 23.53 10.59
C ALA A 534 3.38 24.13 10.94
N LYS A 535 2.73 24.81 9.99
CA LYS A 535 1.36 25.29 10.14
C LYS A 535 0.37 24.14 10.38
N TYR A 536 0.45 23.10 9.56
CA TYR A 536 -0.38 21.89 9.72
C TYR A 536 -0.22 21.25 11.11
N ILE A 537 1.03 21.12 11.59
CA ILE A 537 1.35 20.57 12.91
C ILE A 537 0.76 21.49 14.01
N LYS A 538 0.89 22.80 13.88
CA LYS A 538 0.30 23.74 14.84
C LYS A 538 -1.22 23.61 14.93
N GLU A 539 -1.89 23.54 13.79
CA GLU A 539 -3.36 23.44 13.72
C GLU A 539 -3.89 22.10 14.24
N ASN A 540 -3.17 21.00 13.98
CA ASN A 540 -3.66 19.64 14.31
C ASN A 540 -3.07 19.07 15.62
N ASN A 541 -1.86 19.46 16.01
CA ASN A 541 -1.17 18.95 17.18
C ASN A 541 -0.98 20.02 18.28
N GLY A 542 -1.22 21.30 17.99
CA GLY A 542 -0.97 22.40 18.93
C GLY A 542 0.51 22.68 19.21
N ILE A 543 1.43 22.06 18.49
CA ILE A 543 2.89 22.15 18.71
C ILE A 543 3.48 23.18 17.75
N ASP A 544 4.25 24.12 18.33
CA ASP A 544 5.07 25.04 17.54
C ASP A 544 6.39 24.38 17.18
N VAL A 545 6.67 24.26 15.88
CA VAL A 545 7.92 23.73 15.35
C VAL A 545 8.63 24.80 14.54
N ASP A 546 9.96 24.86 14.64
CA ASP A 546 10.78 25.79 13.87
C ASP A 546 11.07 25.20 12.47
N PRO A 547 10.63 25.86 11.39
CA PRO A 547 10.96 25.42 10.02
C PRO A 547 12.46 25.41 9.70
N ASN A 548 13.30 26.09 10.49
CA ASN A 548 14.76 26.03 10.33
C ASN A 548 15.38 24.78 10.97
N SER A 549 14.67 24.08 11.86
CA SER A 549 15.15 22.82 12.43
C SER A 549 15.23 21.73 11.36
N ILE A 550 16.04 20.70 11.59
CA ILE A 550 16.06 19.52 10.72
C ILE A 550 14.71 18.78 10.88
N PHE A 551 13.97 18.59 9.81
CA PHE A 551 12.76 17.76 9.80
C PHE A 551 13.15 16.31 9.54
N ASP A 552 13.25 15.54 10.63
CA ASP A 552 13.61 14.12 10.68
C ASP A 552 12.32 13.28 10.73
N VAL A 553 12.02 12.52 9.67
CA VAL A 553 10.67 12.03 9.43
C VAL A 553 10.65 10.52 9.27
N GLN A 554 9.84 9.86 10.11
CA GLN A 554 9.49 8.44 10.00
C GLN A 554 7.97 8.27 9.93
N VAL A 555 7.45 8.15 8.73
CA VAL A 555 6.02 7.96 8.46
C VAL A 555 5.78 6.68 7.68
N LYS A 556 5.21 5.69 8.33
CA LYS A 556 4.92 4.33 7.83
C LYS A 556 4.07 3.58 8.84
N ARG A 557 3.48 2.42 8.44
CA ARG A 557 2.83 1.51 9.41
C ARG A 557 3.75 1.25 10.58
N LEU A 558 3.19 1.17 11.79
CA LEU A 558 3.97 0.78 12.95
C LEU A 558 4.10 -0.74 13.00
N HIS A 559 5.34 -1.19 12.93
CA HIS A 559 5.71 -2.59 13.08
C HIS A 559 7.09 -2.67 13.73
N GLU A 560 7.34 -3.69 14.56
CA GLU A 560 8.61 -3.82 15.30
C GLU A 560 9.83 -3.87 14.36
N TYR A 561 9.74 -4.54 13.20
CA TYR A 561 10.87 -4.60 12.27
C TYR A 561 11.21 -3.27 11.59
N LYS A 562 10.25 -2.32 11.50
CA LYS A 562 10.47 -0.96 10.98
C LYS A 562 11.19 -0.06 11.97
N ARG A 563 11.30 -0.50 13.21
CA ARG A 563 12.09 0.04 14.30
C ARG A 563 11.80 1.49 14.70
N GLN A 564 10.53 1.89 14.70
CA GLN A 564 10.15 3.16 15.32
C GLN A 564 10.63 3.22 16.79
N LEU A 565 10.71 2.07 17.45
CA LEU A 565 11.27 1.98 18.81
C LEU A 565 12.74 2.40 18.84
N LEU A 566 13.57 2.01 17.88
CA LEU A 566 14.97 2.48 17.78
C LEU A 566 15.04 4.02 17.69
N ASN A 567 14.19 4.62 16.86
CA ASN A 567 14.14 6.08 16.69
C ASN A 567 13.78 6.78 18.01
N ILE A 568 12.69 6.37 18.66
CA ILE A 568 12.28 7.04 19.91
C ILE A 568 13.27 6.80 21.07
N LEU A 569 13.89 5.64 21.16
CA LEU A 569 14.96 5.38 22.15
C LEU A 569 16.17 6.30 21.90
N HIS A 570 16.51 6.56 20.64
CA HIS A 570 17.54 7.54 20.29
C HIS A 570 17.15 8.97 20.67
N VAL A 571 15.89 9.36 20.48
CA VAL A 571 15.40 10.67 20.96
C VAL A 571 15.56 10.81 22.47
N MET A 572 15.22 9.75 23.23
CA MET A 572 15.44 9.70 24.69
C MET A 572 16.93 9.84 25.05
N TYR A 573 17.81 9.17 24.29
CA TYR A 573 19.26 9.28 24.44
C TYR A 573 19.72 10.73 24.19
N LEU A 574 19.32 11.37 23.10
CA LEU A 574 19.68 12.77 22.80
C LEU A 574 19.17 13.73 23.87
N TYR A 575 17.95 13.53 24.34
CA TYR A 575 17.39 14.35 25.43
C TYR A 575 18.24 14.23 26.70
N ASN A 576 18.66 13.01 27.07
CA ASN A 576 19.56 12.80 28.21
C ASN A 576 20.90 13.54 28.01
N GLN A 577 21.49 13.46 26.82
CA GLN A 577 22.76 14.15 26.49
C GLN A 577 22.61 15.69 26.63
N ILE A 578 21.54 16.27 26.12
CA ILE A 578 21.30 17.72 26.20
C ILE A 578 21.09 18.14 27.66
N LYS A 579 20.43 17.33 28.48
CA LYS A 579 20.20 17.60 29.91
C LYS A 579 21.49 17.53 30.72
N GLU A 580 22.40 16.60 30.41
CA GLU A 580 23.69 16.42 31.09
C GLU A 580 24.71 17.42 30.61
N HIS A 581 24.61 17.86 29.36
CA HIS A 581 25.54 18.78 28.69
C HIS A 581 24.77 19.96 28.06
N PRO A 582 24.19 20.89 28.83
CA PRO A 582 23.38 21.99 28.28
C PRO A 582 24.16 22.90 27.30
N GLU A 583 25.50 22.95 27.48
CA GLU A 583 26.44 23.69 26.62
C GLU A 583 26.70 23.01 25.28
N MET A 584 26.26 21.78 25.07
CA MET A 584 26.49 21.04 23.83
C MET A 584 25.96 21.81 22.63
N ASP A 585 26.79 21.97 21.63
CA ASP A 585 26.38 22.50 20.33
C ASP A 585 25.52 21.45 19.61
N PHE A 586 24.22 21.68 19.57
CA PHE A 586 23.24 20.78 18.99
C PHE A 586 22.36 21.56 18.01
N TYR A 587 22.27 21.10 16.77
CA TYR A 587 21.43 21.74 15.77
C TYR A 587 19.96 21.37 16.02
N PRO A 588 19.02 22.34 16.09
CA PRO A 588 17.62 22.06 16.39
C PRO A 588 17.02 21.01 15.45
N ARG A 589 16.30 20.05 16.02
CA ARG A 589 15.72 18.93 15.27
C ARG A 589 14.27 18.67 15.68
N THR A 590 13.42 18.49 14.69
CA THR A 590 12.04 18.09 14.86
C THR A 590 11.87 16.66 14.35
N PHE A 591 11.63 15.73 15.29
CA PHE A 591 11.34 14.33 14.97
C PHE A 591 9.83 14.18 14.71
N ILE A 592 9.48 13.79 13.50
CA ILE A 592 8.09 13.68 13.04
C ILE A 592 7.76 12.23 12.79
N PHE A 593 6.80 11.70 13.56
CA PHE A 593 6.27 10.36 13.42
C PHE A 593 4.85 10.40 12.85
N GLY A 594 4.50 9.40 12.08
CA GLY A 594 3.14 9.14 11.65
C GLY A 594 3.00 7.64 11.39
N ALA A 595 2.09 6.98 12.10
CA ALA A 595 1.99 5.53 12.03
C ALA A 595 0.64 5.05 12.54
N LYS A 596 0.06 4.06 11.85
CA LYS A 596 -1.06 3.27 12.38
C LYS A 596 -0.55 1.87 12.77
N ALA A 597 -0.88 1.41 13.97
CA ALA A 597 -0.65 0.04 14.41
C ALA A 597 -1.90 -0.82 14.15
N ALA A 598 -1.71 -2.10 13.82
CA ALA A 598 -2.83 -3.04 13.78
C ALA A 598 -3.53 -3.08 15.15
N ALA A 599 -4.85 -3.15 15.17
CA ALA A 599 -5.66 -3.02 16.41
C ALA A 599 -5.27 -4.03 17.51
N GLY A 600 -4.91 -5.26 17.12
CA GLY A 600 -4.47 -6.31 18.05
C GLY A 600 -2.97 -6.33 18.35
N TYR A 601 -2.16 -5.44 17.77
CA TYR A 601 -0.70 -5.45 17.91
C TYR A 601 -0.24 -4.63 19.11
N ARG A 602 -0.21 -5.28 20.27
CA ARG A 602 0.04 -4.63 21.56
C ARG A 602 1.35 -3.85 21.62
N ASN A 603 2.48 -4.44 21.22
CA ASN A 603 3.80 -3.77 21.28
C ASN A 603 3.86 -2.55 20.36
N ALA A 604 3.25 -2.64 19.19
CA ALA A 604 3.16 -1.53 18.25
C ALA A 604 2.34 -0.37 18.84
N LYS A 605 1.18 -0.65 19.43
CA LYS A 605 0.34 0.37 20.10
C LYS A 605 1.06 0.98 21.31
N LEU A 606 1.81 0.17 22.07
CA LEU A 606 2.59 0.66 23.19
C LEU A 606 3.78 1.54 22.74
N THR A 607 4.37 1.27 21.59
CA THR A 607 5.37 2.15 20.97
C THR A 607 4.81 3.51 20.61
N ILE A 608 3.58 3.59 20.09
CA ILE A 608 2.88 4.87 19.86
C ILE A 608 2.73 5.63 21.18
N LYS A 609 2.30 4.94 22.25
CA LYS A 609 2.18 5.55 23.58
C LYS A 609 3.51 6.08 24.09
N LEU A 610 4.60 5.33 23.88
CA LEU A 610 5.96 5.78 24.27
C LEU A 610 6.35 7.05 23.51
N ILE A 611 6.14 7.11 22.20
CA ILE A 611 6.44 8.30 21.38
C ILE A 611 5.70 9.53 21.93
N ASN A 612 4.40 9.41 22.23
CA ASN A 612 3.62 10.51 22.77
C ASN A 612 4.05 10.89 24.19
N SER A 613 4.41 9.90 25.03
CA SER A 613 4.90 10.18 26.40
C SER A 613 6.26 10.89 26.37
N VAL A 614 7.14 10.53 25.46
CA VAL A 614 8.41 11.24 25.25
C VAL A 614 8.15 12.65 24.73
N ALA A 615 7.23 12.80 23.78
CA ALA A 615 6.83 14.10 23.27
C ALA A 615 6.32 15.04 24.37
N ASP A 616 5.48 14.54 25.28
CA ASP A 616 4.96 15.31 26.40
C ASP A 616 6.07 15.83 27.32
N VAL A 617 7.09 15.02 27.62
CA VAL A 617 8.24 15.42 28.44
C VAL A 617 9.14 16.40 27.70
N VAL A 618 9.58 16.04 26.51
CA VAL A 618 10.62 16.77 25.75
C VAL A 618 10.09 18.12 25.26
N ASN A 619 8.87 18.18 24.72
CA ASN A 619 8.31 19.40 24.15
C ASN A 619 8.02 20.48 25.19
N ASN A 620 7.76 20.08 26.44
CA ASN A 620 7.42 20.97 27.54
C ASN A 620 8.62 21.31 28.44
N ASP A 621 9.79 20.78 28.20
CA ASP A 621 11.00 21.11 28.96
C ASP A 621 11.66 22.37 28.41
N ALA A 622 11.41 23.49 29.06
CA ALA A 622 12.01 24.78 28.69
C ALA A 622 13.56 24.80 28.80
N SER A 623 14.15 23.91 29.62
CA SER A 623 15.60 23.91 29.87
C SER A 623 16.42 23.46 28.65
N ILE A 624 15.82 22.77 27.69
CA ILE A 624 16.49 22.38 26.44
C ILE A 624 16.34 23.41 25.30
N ASN A 625 15.68 24.56 25.57
CA ASN A 625 15.52 25.68 24.62
C ASN A 625 14.94 25.26 23.25
N GLY A 626 14.04 24.27 23.22
CA GLY A 626 13.44 23.79 21.98
C GLY A 626 14.40 23.07 21.01
N LYS A 627 15.59 22.66 21.48
CA LYS A 627 16.57 21.93 20.65
C LYS A 627 16.00 20.67 20.03
N ILE A 628 15.07 20.00 20.73
CA ILE A 628 14.33 18.85 20.22
C ILE A 628 12.84 19.11 20.31
N LYS A 629 12.11 18.79 19.25
CA LYS A 629 10.66 18.64 19.23
C LYS A 629 10.30 17.25 18.73
N VAL A 630 9.26 16.66 19.31
CA VAL A 630 8.72 15.36 18.91
C VAL A 630 7.25 15.56 18.56
N VAL A 631 6.89 15.13 17.37
CA VAL A 631 5.53 15.25 16.83
C VAL A 631 5.04 13.89 16.37
N PHE A 632 3.85 13.48 16.84
CA PHE A 632 3.15 12.33 16.30
C PHE A 632 1.93 12.82 15.49
N ILE A 633 1.98 12.69 14.18
CA ILE A 633 0.88 13.11 13.29
C ILE A 633 -0.21 12.05 13.34
N GLU A 634 -1.37 12.44 13.87
CA GLU A 634 -2.56 11.59 13.99
C GLU A 634 -3.09 11.19 12.61
N ASN A 635 -3.56 9.95 12.49
CA ASN A 635 -4.25 9.44 11.33
C ASN A 635 -3.46 9.62 10.02
N TYR A 636 -2.20 9.14 10.01
CA TYR A 636 -1.37 9.15 8.82
C TYR A 636 -2.08 8.47 7.63
N ARG A 637 -2.22 9.19 6.52
CA ARG A 637 -2.92 8.80 5.31
C ARG A 637 -2.35 9.53 4.09
N VAL A 638 -2.83 9.23 2.89
CA VAL A 638 -2.28 9.80 1.65
C VAL A 638 -2.31 11.33 1.64
N SER A 639 -3.44 11.94 2.04
CA SER A 639 -3.61 13.40 1.96
C SER A 639 -2.64 14.18 2.85
N ASN A 640 -2.34 13.70 4.09
CA ASN A 640 -1.31 14.36 4.91
C ASN A 640 0.12 13.91 4.56
N ALA A 641 0.28 12.71 4.02
CA ALA A 641 1.58 12.23 3.53
C ALA A 641 2.17 13.14 2.45
N GLU A 642 1.35 13.65 1.54
CA GLU A 642 1.76 14.56 0.47
C GLU A 642 2.44 15.83 1.02
N ILE A 643 1.89 16.42 2.09
CA ILE A 643 2.48 17.58 2.77
C ILE A 643 3.80 17.20 3.47
N ILE A 644 3.82 16.03 4.10
CA ILE A 644 4.97 15.55 4.88
C ILE A 644 6.17 15.27 3.98
N PHE A 645 5.98 14.54 2.86
CA PHE A 645 7.09 14.22 1.95
C PHE A 645 7.74 15.47 1.36
N ALA A 646 6.94 16.45 0.96
CA ALA A 646 7.45 17.72 0.40
C ALA A 646 8.32 18.51 1.37
N ALA A 647 8.04 18.40 2.68
CA ALA A 647 8.69 19.18 3.73
C ALA A 647 9.87 18.46 4.42
N SER A 648 10.11 17.19 4.13
CA SER A 648 11.09 16.39 4.87
C SER A 648 12.53 16.67 4.47
N ASP A 649 13.42 16.75 5.45
CA ASP A 649 14.86 16.83 5.24
C ASP A 649 15.50 15.44 5.29
N VAL A 650 15.14 14.64 6.28
CA VAL A 650 15.67 13.28 6.52
C VAL A 650 14.57 12.25 6.37
N SER A 651 14.85 11.23 5.58
CA SER A 651 14.01 10.06 5.34
C SER A 651 14.49 8.88 6.19
N GLU A 652 13.74 8.57 7.24
CA GLU A 652 14.05 7.45 8.15
C GLU A 652 13.62 6.11 7.55
N GLN A 653 14.59 5.32 7.08
CA GLN A 653 14.41 4.02 6.44
C GLN A 653 15.23 2.96 7.17
N ILE A 654 14.92 2.80 8.46
CA ILE A 654 15.75 2.13 9.49
C ILE A 654 15.28 0.72 9.85
N SER A 655 14.58 0.02 8.96
CA SER A 655 14.19 -1.38 9.16
C SER A 655 15.41 -2.24 9.50
N THR A 656 15.19 -3.33 10.26
CA THR A 656 16.21 -4.37 10.39
C THR A 656 16.53 -4.91 9.01
N ALA A 657 17.81 -4.95 8.64
CA ALA A 657 18.23 -5.44 7.34
C ALA A 657 17.70 -6.87 7.09
N SER A 658 17.30 -7.18 5.88
CA SER A 658 16.61 -8.39 5.45
C SER A 658 15.11 -8.49 5.80
N LYS A 659 14.46 -7.46 6.33
CA LYS A 659 13.04 -7.53 6.76
C LYS A 659 12.08 -6.71 5.91
N GLU A 660 12.50 -5.56 5.39
CA GLU A 660 11.68 -4.76 4.48
C GLU A 660 11.87 -5.26 3.03
N ALA A 661 10.82 -5.78 2.41
CA ALA A 661 10.92 -6.31 1.05
C ALA A 661 11.35 -5.25 0.03
N SER A 662 10.79 -4.06 0.10
CA SER A 662 11.15 -2.92 -0.75
C SER A 662 11.09 -1.60 0.01
N GLY A 663 9.92 -1.25 0.54
CA GLY A 663 9.55 0.11 0.85
C GLY A 663 9.18 0.90 -0.41
N THR A 664 8.31 1.89 -0.25
CA THR A 664 7.99 2.88 -1.28
C THR A 664 8.01 4.29 -0.72
N GLY A 665 7.92 4.46 0.59
CA GLY A 665 8.14 5.75 1.28
C GLY A 665 9.52 6.32 0.98
N ASN A 666 10.55 5.49 1.00
CA ASN A 666 11.91 5.86 0.64
C ASN A 666 12.01 6.53 -0.74
N MET A 667 11.28 6.03 -1.73
CA MET A 667 11.25 6.60 -3.09
C MET A 667 10.54 7.96 -3.14
N LYS A 668 9.46 8.14 -2.36
CA LYS A 668 8.70 9.40 -2.25
C LYS A 668 9.52 10.50 -1.60
N PHE A 669 10.25 10.16 -0.55
CA PHE A 669 11.21 11.05 0.10
C PHE A 669 12.33 11.47 -0.87
N MET A 670 12.94 10.50 -1.56
CA MET A 670 13.99 10.74 -2.55
C MET A 670 13.53 11.70 -3.65
N LEU A 671 12.34 11.46 -4.22
CA LEU A 671 11.74 12.30 -5.26
C LEU A 671 11.47 13.75 -4.78
N ASN A 672 11.32 13.97 -3.48
CA ASN A 672 11.11 15.27 -2.86
C ASN A 672 12.39 15.87 -2.24
N GLY A 673 13.55 15.25 -2.47
CA GLY A 673 14.85 15.78 -2.07
C GLY A 673 15.19 15.60 -0.59
N ALA A 674 14.60 14.62 0.10
CA ALA A 674 15.04 14.20 1.42
C ALA A 674 16.26 13.28 1.32
N ILE A 675 17.16 13.36 2.30
CA ILE A 675 18.32 12.49 2.40
C ILE A 675 17.93 11.22 3.14
N THR A 676 18.23 10.06 2.56
CA THR A 676 17.99 8.77 3.19
C THR A 676 18.95 8.53 4.34
N LEU A 677 18.40 8.31 5.54
CA LEU A 677 19.08 7.69 6.70
C LEU A 677 18.50 6.29 6.86
N GLY A 678 19.27 5.27 6.60
CA GLY A 678 18.72 3.92 6.55
C GLY A 678 19.73 2.81 6.66
N THR A 679 19.18 1.61 6.63
CA THR A 679 19.94 0.36 6.53
C THR A 679 19.99 -0.11 5.08
N MET A 680 20.95 -0.99 4.76
CA MET A 680 21.03 -1.63 3.44
C MET A 680 19.99 -2.75 3.33
N ASP A 681 18.74 -2.36 3.17
CA ASP A 681 17.55 -3.21 3.14
C ASP A 681 16.58 -2.77 2.04
N GLY A 682 15.87 -3.72 1.47
CA GLY A 682 14.88 -3.46 0.43
C GLY A 682 15.38 -2.58 -0.72
N ALA A 683 14.58 -1.61 -1.10
CA ALA A 683 14.94 -0.66 -2.16
C ALA A 683 15.98 0.39 -1.73
N ASN A 684 16.32 0.50 -0.45
CA ASN A 684 17.38 1.41 -0.01
C ASN A 684 18.71 1.10 -0.70
N VAL A 685 19.01 -0.18 -0.94
CA VAL A 685 20.21 -0.63 -1.66
C VAL A 685 20.27 0.04 -3.04
N GLU A 686 19.18 -0.01 -3.78
CA GLU A 686 19.10 0.56 -5.13
C GLU A 686 19.07 2.09 -5.09
N ILE A 687 18.49 2.71 -4.06
CA ILE A 687 18.53 4.18 -3.86
C ILE A 687 19.96 4.65 -3.67
N VAL A 688 20.74 3.99 -2.81
CA VAL A 688 22.15 4.32 -2.57
C VAL A 688 22.98 4.15 -3.84
N GLU A 689 22.75 3.09 -4.61
CA GLU A 689 23.43 2.88 -5.90
C GLU A 689 23.15 4.00 -6.89
N GLU A 690 21.91 4.49 -6.98
CA GLU A 690 21.52 5.54 -7.91
C GLU A 690 22.06 6.92 -7.49
N VAL A 691 22.09 7.24 -6.21
CA VAL A 691 22.44 8.59 -5.71
C VAL A 691 23.90 8.71 -5.30
N GLY A 692 24.58 7.59 -5.01
CA GLY A 692 25.93 7.54 -4.43
C GLY A 692 25.92 7.57 -2.90
N GLU A 693 26.88 6.86 -2.30
CA GLU A 693 27.02 6.72 -0.84
C GLU A 693 27.24 8.07 -0.14
N GLU A 694 27.84 9.03 -0.83
CA GLU A 694 28.09 10.38 -0.29
C GLU A 694 26.81 11.23 -0.13
N ASN A 695 25.69 10.82 -0.75
CA ASN A 695 24.41 11.52 -0.76
C ASN A 695 23.31 10.77 0.03
N ALA A 696 23.70 9.78 0.82
CA ALA A 696 22.87 9.04 1.77
C ALA A 696 23.66 8.75 3.04
N VAL A 697 22.98 8.37 4.11
CA VAL A 697 23.66 7.97 5.37
C VAL A 697 23.21 6.59 5.75
N ILE A 698 24.13 5.62 5.73
CA ILE A 698 23.85 4.21 5.99
C ILE A 698 24.46 3.78 7.30
N PHE A 699 23.77 2.89 8.01
CA PHE A 699 24.18 2.31 9.29
C PHE A 699 23.69 0.88 9.46
N GLY A 700 24.17 0.24 10.53
CA GLY A 700 23.66 -1.02 11.05
C GLY A 700 24.19 -2.26 10.36
N LEU A 701 23.67 -3.40 10.82
CA LEU A 701 24.00 -4.71 10.29
C LEU A 701 23.57 -4.86 8.83
N SER A 702 24.36 -5.59 8.06
CA SER A 702 23.96 -6.07 6.73
C SER A 702 22.92 -7.20 6.82
N SER A 703 22.23 -7.48 5.71
CA SER A 703 21.29 -8.60 5.62
C SER A 703 21.95 -9.94 5.97
N ASP A 704 23.18 -10.17 5.49
CA ASP A 704 23.90 -11.42 5.74
C ASP A 704 24.26 -11.58 7.21
N GLU A 705 24.66 -10.48 7.89
CA GLU A 705 24.95 -10.50 9.33
C GLU A 705 23.70 -10.80 10.13
N VAL A 706 22.55 -10.16 9.81
CA VAL A 706 21.27 -10.44 10.48
C VAL A 706 20.89 -11.90 10.33
N ILE A 707 20.92 -12.42 9.12
CA ILE A 707 20.57 -13.80 8.82
C ILE A 707 21.50 -14.77 9.55
N ASN A 708 22.80 -14.47 9.59
CA ASN A 708 23.77 -15.29 10.31
C ASN A 708 23.47 -15.32 11.82
N TYR A 709 23.15 -14.18 12.44
CA TYR A 709 22.73 -14.14 13.86
C TYR A 709 21.41 -14.90 14.10
N GLU A 710 20.46 -14.83 13.17
CA GLU A 710 19.19 -15.56 13.29
C GLU A 710 19.39 -17.08 13.25
N GLN A 711 20.26 -17.54 12.35
CA GLN A 711 20.53 -18.97 12.14
C GLN A 711 21.48 -19.59 13.17
N HIS A 712 22.50 -18.87 13.56
CA HIS A 712 23.59 -19.42 14.37
C HIS A 712 23.67 -18.84 15.80
N GLY A 713 22.90 -17.77 16.08
CA GLY A 713 22.98 -17.07 17.38
C GLY A 713 24.26 -16.24 17.54
N GLY A 714 24.72 -16.06 18.75
CA GLY A 714 25.96 -15.30 19.07
C GLY A 714 25.70 -13.84 19.43
N TYR A 715 24.44 -13.41 19.57
CA TYR A 715 24.07 -12.08 20.05
C TYR A 715 23.28 -12.18 21.37
N ASN A 716 23.73 -11.41 22.39
CA ASN A 716 23.02 -11.26 23.66
C ASN A 716 22.86 -9.78 24.00
N PRO A 717 21.64 -9.22 23.97
CA PRO A 717 21.41 -7.80 24.26
C PRO A 717 21.79 -7.39 25.70
N MET A 718 21.83 -8.34 26.65
CA MET A 718 22.28 -8.07 28.01
C MET A 718 23.75 -7.64 28.09
N ASP A 719 24.58 -8.06 27.16
CA ASP A 719 25.98 -7.63 27.11
C ASP A 719 26.08 -6.12 26.84
N ILE A 720 25.21 -5.58 25.95
CA ILE A 720 25.13 -4.15 25.70
C ILE A 720 24.57 -3.41 26.91
N PHE A 721 23.49 -3.93 27.50
CA PHE A 721 22.90 -3.35 28.70
C PHE A 721 23.91 -3.23 29.85
N ASN A 722 24.77 -4.24 30.05
CA ASN A 722 25.76 -4.27 31.14
C ASN A 722 26.97 -3.38 30.84
N SER A 723 27.40 -3.26 29.60
CA SER A 723 28.62 -2.54 29.20
C SER A 723 28.40 -1.08 28.81
N ASP A 724 27.18 -0.67 28.45
CA ASP A 724 26.87 0.66 27.95
C ASP A 724 25.92 1.41 28.90
N GLU A 725 26.48 2.35 29.67
CA GLU A 725 25.76 3.08 30.72
C GLU A 725 24.67 4.00 30.15
N GLU A 726 24.91 4.60 28.99
CA GLU A 726 23.96 5.52 28.37
C GLU A 726 22.75 4.75 27.79
N ILE A 727 22.98 3.62 27.12
CA ILE A 727 21.90 2.74 26.65
C ILE A 727 21.15 2.16 27.86
N ARG A 728 21.86 1.71 28.90
CA ARG A 728 21.22 1.22 30.12
C ARG A 728 20.32 2.28 30.76
N LYS A 729 20.78 3.55 30.81
CA LYS A 729 19.98 4.67 31.31
C LYS A 729 18.68 4.83 30.53
N VAL A 730 18.74 4.86 29.20
CA VAL A 730 17.56 4.95 28.33
C VAL A 730 16.60 3.81 28.58
N LEU A 731 17.08 2.57 28.65
CA LEU A 731 16.25 1.39 28.90
C LEU A 731 15.59 1.42 30.28
N MET A 732 16.35 1.85 31.31
CA MET A 732 15.79 2.00 32.67
C MET A 732 14.69 3.05 32.75
N GLN A 733 14.74 4.09 31.91
CA GLN A 733 13.66 5.10 31.82
C GLN A 733 12.32 4.53 31.33
N LEU A 734 12.31 3.36 30.71
CA LEU A 734 11.08 2.65 30.36
C LEU A 734 10.34 2.05 31.57
N VAL A 735 11.06 1.83 32.69
CA VAL A 735 10.55 1.05 33.83
C VAL A 735 10.76 1.72 35.19
N ASN A 736 11.17 2.99 35.21
CA ASN A 736 11.38 3.75 36.46
C ASN A 736 10.38 4.91 36.63
N GLY A 737 9.39 5.04 35.75
CA GLY A 737 8.37 6.08 35.81
C GLY A 737 8.78 7.42 35.18
N PHE A 738 9.96 7.55 34.57
CA PHE A 738 10.43 8.83 34.03
C PHE A 738 9.48 9.38 32.93
N TYR A 739 9.03 8.53 32.01
CA TYR A 739 8.07 8.88 30.96
C TYR A 739 6.62 8.47 31.26
N SER A 740 6.38 7.87 32.41
CA SER A 740 5.06 7.44 32.90
C SER A 740 5.01 7.45 34.42
N PRO A 741 5.01 8.64 35.06
CA PRO A 741 5.10 8.75 36.52
C PRO A 741 3.89 8.16 37.24
N ASP A 742 2.75 8.10 36.59
CA ASP A 742 1.51 7.50 37.07
C ASP A 742 1.52 5.95 37.04
N ASP A 743 2.36 5.34 36.22
CA ASP A 743 2.51 3.89 36.07
C ASP A 743 3.93 3.52 35.60
N PRO A 744 4.88 3.29 36.51
CA PRO A 744 6.26 2.92 36.15
C PRO A 744 6.38 1.64 35.32
N GLU A 745 5.39 0.75 35.42
CA GLU A 745 5.40 -0.54 34.70
C GLU A 745 4.81 -0.45 33.27
N ARG A 746 4.32 0.71 32.85
CA ARG A 746 3.63 0.90 31.58
C ARG A 746 4.38 0.36 30.37
N PHE A 747 5.68 0.61 30.31
CA PHE A 747 6.52 0.20 29.17
C PHE A 747 7.36 -1.05 29.48
N ARG A 748 7.05 -1.80 30.54
CA ARG A 748 7.75 -3.05 30.94
C ARG A 748 7.77 -4.06 29.81
N THR A 749 6.70 -4.17 29.01
CA THR A 749 6.64 -5.11 27.90
C THR A 749 7.69 -4.77 26.82
N LEU A 750 7.89 -3.48 26.50
CA LEU A 750 8.92 -3.05 25.56
C LEU A 750 10.33 -3.31 26.13
N TYR A 751 10.56 -3.00 27.42
CA TYR A 751 11.81 -3.31 28.10
C TYR A 751 12.13 -4.80 28.04
N ASN A 752 11.15 -5.65 28.34
CA ASN A 752 11.32 -7.10 28.32
C ASN A 752 11.56 -7.63 26.91
N SER A 753 10.91 -7.09 25.89
CA SER A 753 11.15 -7.51 24.50
C SER A 753 12.58 -7.26 24.02
N LEU A 754 13.27 -6.28 24.62
CA LEU A 754 14.65 -5.95 24.31
C LEU A 754 15.68 -6.78 25.10
N LEU A 755 15.37 -7.17 26.34
CA LEU A 755 16.37 -7.75 27.24
C LEU A 755 16.10 -9.19 27.66
N ASN A 756 14.85 -9.63 27.67
CA ASN A 756 14.45 -10.91 28.22
C ASN A 756 13.86 -11.81 27.13
N THR A 757 14.29 -13.05 27.05
CA THR A 757 13.67 -14.05 26.21
C THR A 757 12.29 -14.40 26.78
N MET A 758 11.23 -14.07 26.06
CA MET A 758 9.86 -14.42 26.43
C MET A 758 9.41 -15.65 25.63
N SER A 759 9.10 -16.71 26.33
CA SER A 759 8.53 -18.01 25.91
C SER A 759 8.91 -18.57 24.52
N THR A 760 8.75 -17.84 23.44
CA THR A 760 9.03 -18.28 22.04
C THR A 760 9.88 -17.29 21.27
N ASP A 761 10.01 -16.03 21.72
CA ASP A 761 10.71 -14.98 21.00
C ASP A 761 12.10 -14.73 21.63
N LYS A 762 13.11 -14.55 20.78
CA LYS A 762 14.45 -14.13 21.20
C LYS A 762 14.38 -12.66 21.68
N ALA A 763 15.15 -12.33 22.74
CA ALA A 763 15.31 -10.96 23.18
C ALA A 763 15.93 -10.11 22.05
N ASP A 764 15.47 -8.86 21.93
CA ASP A 764 15.87 -7.92 20.86
C ASP A 764 15.85 -8.56 19.45
N ARG A 765 14.73 -9.18 19.12
CA ARG A 765 14.53 -9.93 17.87
C ARG A 765 14.94 -9.13 16.63
N TYR A 766 14.79 -7.81 16.67
CA TYR A 766 15.04 -6.92 15.53
C TYR A 766 16.35 -6.13 15.66
N PHE A 767 17.28 -6.54 16.55
CA PHE A 767 18.62 -5.99 16.68
C PHE A 767 18.66 -4.48 16.97
N ILE A 768 17.69 -3.95 17.70
CA ILE A 768 17.61 -2.53 18.08
C ILE A 768 18.84 -2.10 18.86
N LEU A 769 19.21 -2.85 19.92
CA LEU A 769 20.37 -2.49 20.75
C LEU A 769 21.68 -2.73 20.01
N LYS A 770 21.74 -3.74 19.14
CA LYS A 770 22.93 -4.03 18.34
C LYS A 770 23.26 -2.88 17.38
N ASP A 771 22.24 -2.29 16.76
CA ASP A 771 22.39 -1.20 15.80
C ASP A 771 22.36 0.19 16.47
N PHE A 772 22.07 0.30 17.76
CA PHE A 772 21.83 1.58 18.43
C PHE A 772 23.00 2.56 18.27
N ARG A 773 24.23 2.14 18.55
CA ARG A 773 25.41 3.02 18.47
C ARG A 773 25.71 3.44 17.03
N SER A 774 25.59 2.53 16.05
CA SER A 774 25.78 2.89 14.65
C SER A 774 24.69 3.84 14.15
N TYR A 775 23.45 3.71 14.65
CA TYR A 775 22.37 4.65 14.38
C TYR A 775 22.63 6.03 14.99
N ALA A 776 23.04 6.09 16.26
CA ALA A 776 23.38 7.35 16.92
C ALA A 776 24.52 8.08 16.19
N GLU A 777 25.54 7.37 15.73
CA GLU A 777 26.63 7.95 14.93
C GLU A 777 26.15 8.41 13.54
N ALA A 778 25.25 7.65 12.92
CA ALA A 778 24.63 8.05 11.66
C ALA A 778 23.79 9.33 11.82
N GLN A 779 23.05 9.48 12.91
CA GLN A 779 22.31 10.70 13.24
C GLN A 779 23.22 11.91 13.46
N LYS A 780 24.40 11.70 14.05
CA LYS A 780 25.41 12.75 14.19
C LYS A 780 25.98 13.15 12.82
N ARG A 781 26.27 12.20 11.95
CA ARG A 781 26.67 12.49 10.56
C ARG A 781 25.60 13.26 9.78
N ILE A 782 24.32 13.03 10.01
CA ILE A 782 23.22 13.83 9.45
C ILE A 782 23.31 15.28 9.91
N GLU A 783 23.55 15.55 11.20
CA GLU A 783 23.70 16.90 11.71
C GLU A 783 24.89 17.62 11.10
N GLU A 784 26.06 16.97 11.08
CA GLU A 784 27.28 17.49 10.45
C GLU A 784 27.06 17.80 8.97
N PHE A 785 26.35 16.92 8.26
CA PHE A 785 25.99 17.08 6.85
C PHE A 785 25.03 18.25 6.64
N TYR A 786 24.01 18.39 7.49
CA TYR A 786 23.05 19.48 7.40
C TYR A 786 23.67 20.85 7.65
N ARG A 787 24.68 20.95 8.53
CA ARG A 787 25.41 22.19 8.80
C ARG A 787 26.22 22.68 7.60
N ASP A 788 26.63 21.82 6.69
CA ASP A 788 27.21 22.17 5.40
C ASP A 788 26.09 22.39 4.38
N GLU A 789 25.48 23.58 4.43
CA GLU A 789 24.29 23.94 3.63
C GLU A 789 24.49 23.73 2.13
N GLU A 790 25.69 24.00 1.60
CA GLU A 790 25.99 23.84 0.18
C GLU A 790 26.03 22.37 -0.23
N ARG A 791 26.69 21.55 0.58
CA ARG A 791 26.77 20.11 0.38
C ARG A 791 25.39 19.45 0.56
N TRP A 792 24.63 19.87 1.56
CA TRP A 792 23.27 19.36 1.81
C TRP A 792 22.34 19.67 0.63
N ALA A 793 22.30 20.93 0.19
CA ALA A 793 21.48 21.34 -0.95
C ALA A 793 21.85 20.60 -2.24
N ARG A 794 23.16 20.40 -2.46
CA ARG A 794 23.66 19.63 -3.59
C ARG A 794 23.15 18.18 -3.54
N ALA A 795 23.28 17.51 -2.41
CA ALA A 795 22.80 16.14 -2.22
C ALA A 795 21.27 16.02 -2.36
N ALA A 796 20.53 16.99 -1.84
CA ALA A 796 19.06 17.01 -1.97
C ALA A 796 18.62 17.08 -3.44
N ILE A 797 19.24 17.96 -4.25
CA ILE A 797 18.98 18.04 -5.69
C ILE A 797 19.37 16.72 -6.39
N LEU A 798 20.52 16.13 -6.03
CA LEU A 798 20.95 14.84 -6.61
C LEU A 798 19.99 13.69 -6.28
N ASN A 799 19.41 13.66 -5.08
CA ASN A 799 18.37 12.70 -4.75
C ASN A 799 17.18 12.81 -5.71
N VAL A 800 16.69 14.03 -5.96
CA VAL A 800 15.63 14.25 -6.95
C VAL A 800 16.09 13.82 -8.35
N ALA A 801 17.26 14.23 -8.77
CA ALA A 801 17.79 13.94 -10.11
C ALA A 801 18.00 12.44 -10.38
N CYS A 802 18.29 11.65 -9.35
CA CYS A 802 18.56 10.23 -9.43
C CYS A 802 17.30 9.37 -9.18
N SER A 803 16.13 9.97 -8.95
CA SER A 803 14.90 9.25 -8.63
C SER A 803 14.20 8.62 -9.84
N GLY A 804 14.69 8.84 -11.06
CA GLY A 804 14.05 8.40 -12.30
C GLY A 804 13.77 6.90 -12.40
N LYS A 805 14.63 6.06 -11.82
CA LYS A 805 14.43 4.60 -11.73
C LYS A 805 13.17 4.22 -10.95
N PHE A 806 12.80 5.02 -9.94
CA PHE A 806 11.75 4.65 -8.98
C PHE A 806 10.35 5.12 -9.38
N THR A 807 10.11 5.33 -10.66
CA THR A 807 8.75 5.54 -11.20
C THR A 807 8.00 4.23 -11.35
N SER A 808 6.72 4.22 -11.00
CA SER A 808 5.83 3.10 -11.28
C SER A 808 5.60 2.88 -12.78
N ASP A 809 5.83 3.90 -13.61
CA ASP A 809 5.77 3.76 -15.07
C ASP A 809 6.83 2.76 -15.58
N ARG A 810 8.07 2.85 -15.08
CA ARG A 810 9.13 1.86 -15.37
C ARG A 810 8.74 0.48 -14.85
N THR A 811 8.26 0.39 -13.62
CA THR A 811 7.87 -0.89 -13.02
C THR A 811 6.80 -1.57 -13.87
N ILE A 812 5.74 -0.85 -14.24
CA ILE A 812 4.66 -1.37 -15.09
C ILE A 812 5.19 -1.78 -16.46
N GLN A 813 6.07 -0.99 -17.08
CA GLN A 813 6.65 -1.36 -18.37
C GLN A 813 7.42 -2.69 -18.27
N GLU A 814 8.19 -2.90 -17.20
CA GLU A 814 8.89 -4.17 -16.95
C GLU A 814 7.92 -5.33 -16.72
N TYR A 815 6.79 -5.13 -16.01
CA TYR A 815 5.75 -6.16 -15.92
C TYR A 815 5.14 -6.49 -17.29
N VAL A 816 4.90 -5.49 -18.12
CA VAL A 816 4.37 -5.68 -19.47
C VAL A 816 5.35 -6.45 -20.34
N ASP A 817 6.61 -6.06 -20.33
CA ASP A 817 7.63 -6.64 -21.20
C ASP A 817 7.97 -8.09 -20.83
N ASP A 818 8.07 -8.38 -19.53
CA ASP A 818 8.58 -9.66 -19.05
C ASP A 818 7.50 -10.66 -18.59
N ILE A 819 6.31 -10.19 -18.20
CA ILE A 819 5.27 -11.01 -17.54
C ILE A 819 3.95 -10.98 -18.30
N TRP A 820 3.37 -9.79 -18.46
CA TRP A 820 1.98 -9.70 -18.95
C TRP A 820 1.84 -9.68 -20.45
N HIS A 821 2.80 -9.12 -21.18
CA HIS A 821 2.78 -8.96 -22.63
C HIS A 821 1.51 -8.28 -23.14
N LEU A 822 1.19 -7.11 -22.55
CA LEU A 822 -0.01 -6.33 -22.89
C LEU A 822 0.20 -5.50 -24.14
N ASP A 823 -0.88 -5.30 -24.90
CA ASP A 823 -0.92 -4.43 -26.06
C ASP A 823 -1.26 -2.99 -25.69
N LYS A 824 -0.52 -2.02 -26.22
CA LYS A 824 -0.88 -0.60 -26.09
C LYS A 824 -2.10 -0.25 -26.91
N VAL A 825 -3.01 0.49 -26.31
CA VAL A 825 -4.17 1.07 -26.97
C VAL A 825 -4.00 2.58 -27.14
N VAL A 826 -4.28 3.08 -28.33
CA VAL A 826 -4.24 4.51 -28.64
C VAL A 826 -5.62 4.92 -29.16
N LEU A 827 -6.17 5.97 -28.56
CA LEU A 827 -7.46 6.51 -29.00
C LEU A 827 -7.33 7.26 -30.34
N PRO A 828 -8.24 7.04 -31.32
CA PRO A 828 -8.07 7.51 -32.70
C PRO A 828 -7.96 9.03 -32.87
N ASN A 829 -8.55 9.81 -31.98
CA ASN A 829 -8.66 11.27 -32.12
C ASN A 829 -7.57 12.06 -31.42
N ARG A 830 -6.48 11.41 -30.96
CA ARG A 830 -5.44 12.01 -30.11
C ARG A 830 -4.02 11.70 -30.54
N LYS A 831 -3.78 11.70 -31.87
CA LYS A 831 -2.42 11.59 -32.43
C LYS A 831 -1.58 12.82 -32.18
#